data_2ba07c4759dc02796dcad61e70ad3b4e
#
_entry.id   2ba07c4759dc02796dcad61e70ad3b4e
#
_cell.length_a   1.000
_cell.length_b   1.000
_cell.length_c   1.000
_cell.angle_alpha   90.00
_cell.angle_beta   90.00
_cell.angle_gamma   90.00
#
_symmetry.space_group_name_H-M   'P 1'
#
loop_
_entity.id
_entity.type
_entity.pdbx_description
1 polymer ?
#
loop_
_entity_poly.entity_id
_entity_poly.type
_entity_poly.pdbx_seq_one_letter_code
_entity_poly.pdbx_strand_id
1 'polypeptide(L)'
;MLRNYLAAAARNLLRNRVHAAINLLGLSVGFAAALIIALYVRSELSYDHFFPGYRDVYLLTGTKDMTDRRLLTEQWDYSFPDLAAKLRAQFAQMETIARVMIPRNAPHIRRGEIEADETGFLWMDPSFFRVVPLKSLAGDLQTALATPDSVVLTRTAARKYFGRDTPIGELLEVDPAMGVSAEQVSPAFGTPHPMRVTAVIEDLPSNSYLQGDVFGSSLASYSQFALYDLTADQGPFRENAYTFIRMRPGTRVQELQQELSAYATRNSTVYPPGFTVGLHLTSIGDLHLSSPLATAPMSPRGNRTLLAALVTIAVLIIASASFNFVALMIARAAQRAIETGVRKAAGALRSQLIIQFLGEAVVFVAVAMALAVALANVSLPLLNSALKQKITFSVLGDPALLGALVVATVVLGVLAGAYPAFVLSAYRPAAVLKGMLVQGEIGGIVRRALVALQFAIMIGLGIIAVTIWRQTLFSLNNQLRVDGSSILLIDNACFPPGKAFRDRLASLPGVASASCASEAALFNGGMIVSAQVQARPSLTLLSGSVDFGALEFYGLRPLAGRFFDQNRGDDSRLLDENAEGSPSIVINETAMRGLGFSSPAQAVGQTVIWNRRIWSPQPNPGIVGASEIIGVAPDLVLDTRRPVWPQIIYVEPKMLSLLSVRLNGSQIPEALAAIDAAWYQTTHTSIRRRFLSQHLQDIYADVILQGTAISLGAGLAAVIAALGLFGLSARSAQERTKEIGIRKALGGSRVDILRMLLWQFARPILWANVIAWVAAGYLMHRWLQGFTSHVDLNPLIFVGVGAAALGMALATVASHALMVARTKPARALRYE
;
A
#
# COMPACT_ATOMS: atom_id res chain seq x y z
N MET A 1 46.67 -19.67 2.36
CA MET A 1 45.53 -20.20 3.09
C MET A 1 44.22 -20.08 2.33
N LEU A 2 43.83 -18.89 1.83
CA LEU A 2 42.56 -18.64 1.10
C LEU A 2 42.37 -19.58 -0.10
N ARG A 3 43.41 -19.80 -0.92
CA ARG A 3 43.37 -20.72 -2.08
C ARG A 3 43.04 -22.16 -1.69
N ASN A 4 43.53 -22.62 -0.52
CA ASN A 4 43.26 -23.96 -0.01
C ASN A 4 41.83 -24.10 0.53
N TYR A 5 41.27 -23.05 1.12
CA TYR A 5 39.88 -22.99 1.57
C TYR A 5 38.88 -22.97 0.40
N LEU A 6 39.17 -22.20 -0.65
CA LEU A 6 38.40 -22.20 -1.88
C LEU A 6 38.43 -23.56 -2.59
N ALA A 7 39.60 -24.18 -2.68
CA ALA A 7 39.75 -25.50 -3.27
C ALA A 7 39.04 -26.61 -2.46
N ALA A 8 38.99 -26.48 -1.13
CA ALA A 8 38.27 -27.40 -0.26
C ALA A 8 36.75 -27.22 -0.41
N ALA A 9 36.28 -25.97 -0.45
CA ALA A 9 34.87 -25.64 -0.70
C ALA A 9 34.38 -26.14 -2.07
N ALA A 10 35.15 -25.92 -3.14
CA ALA A 10 34.84 -26.39 -4.49
C ALA A 10 34.77 -27.91 -4.58
N ARG A 11 35.76 -28.62 -4.01
CA ARG A 11 35.75 -30.10 -3.96
C ARG A 11 34.55 -30.64 -3.21
N ASN A 12 34.13 -29.99 -2.13
CA ASN A 12 32.99 -30.40 -1.32
C ASN A 12 31.66 -30.20 -2.07
N LEU A 13 31.53 -29.12 -2.82
CA LEU A 13 30.37 -28.82 -3.70
C LEU A 13 30.24 -29.90 -4.80
N LEU A 14 31.34 -30.27 -5.44
CA LEU A 14 31.35 -31.23 -6.55
C LEU A 14 31.17 -32.70 -6.11
N ARG A 15 31.61 -33.07 -4.90
CA ARG A 15 31.50 -34.43 -4.38
C ARG A 15 30.10 -34.81 -3.90
N ASN A 16 29.30 -33.81 -3.47
CA ASN A 16 27.96 -34.03 -2.93
C ASN A 16 26.89 -33.16 -3.65
N ARG A 17 26.81 -33.31 -4.96
CA ARG A 17 26.03 -32.43 -5.88
C ARG A 17 24.56 -32.19 -5.45
N VAL A 18 23.82 -33.24 -5.09
CA VAL A 18 22.40 -33.15 -4.75
C VAL A 18 22.17 -32.29 -3.50
N HIS A 19 22.91 -32.55 -2.44
CA HIS A 19 22.75 -31.78 -1.20
C HIS A 19 23.31 -30.36 -1.30
N ALA A 20 24.37 -30.14 -2.09
CA ALA A 20 24.88 -28.83 -2.37
C ALA A 20 23.85 -28.01 -3.17
N ALA A 21 23.20 -28.61 -4.16
CA ALA A 21 22.17 -28.01 -4.96
C ALA A 21 20.94 -27.62 -4.12
N ILE A 22 20.44 -28.51 -3.26
CA ILE A 22 19.31 -28.22 -2.36
C ILE A 22 19.61 -27.03 -1.46
N ASN A 23 20.82 -27.00 -0.85
CA ASN A 23 21.22 -25.88 0.00
C ASN A 23 21.39 -24.57 -0.78
N LEU A 24 22.04 -24.62 -1.94
CA LEU A 24 22.23 -23.45 -2.79
C LEU A 24 20.89 -22.92 -3.27
N LEU A 25 20.00 -23.77 -3.74
CA LEU A 25 18.67 -23.36 -4.19
C LEU A 25 17.85 -22.74 -3.05
N GLY A 26 17.81 -23.38 -1.87
CA GLY A 26 17.09 -22.86 -0.72
C GLY A 26 17.59 -21.50 -0.25
N LEU A 27 18.93 -21.33 -0.17
CA LEU A 27 19.53 -20.05 0.18
C LEU A 27 19.34 -19.00 -0.91
N SER A 28 19.55 -19.37 -2.19
CA SER A 28 19.43 -18.42 -3.31
C SER A 28 18.02 -17.88 -3.48
N VAL A 29 17.00 -18.73 -3.36
CA VAL A 29 15.60 -18.33 -3.43
C VAL A 29 15.24 -17.43 -2.23
N GLY A 30 15.67 -17.80 -1.01
CA GLY A 30 15.42 -16.98 0.17
C GLY A 30 16.11 -15.62 0.10
N PHE A 31 17.37 -15.58 -0.34
CA PHE A 31 18.11 -14.33 -0.50
C PHE A 31 17.58 -13.47 -1.66
N ALA A 32 17.15 -14.08 -2.77
CA ALA A 32 16.54 -13.36 -3.88
C ALA A 32 15.25 -12.66 -3.45
N ALA A 33 14.37 -13.35 -2.74
CA ALA A 33 13.15 -12.79 -2.20
C ALA A 33 13.43 -11.63 -1.22
N ALA A 34 14.37 -11.85 -0.29
CA ALA A 34 14.76 -10.81 0.66
C ALA A 34 15.42 -9.59 -0.04
N LEU A 35 16.22 -9.82 -1.08
CA LEU A 35 16.82 -8.75 -1.87
C LEU A 35 15.77 -7.95 -2.62
N ILE A 36 14.79 -8.59 -3.24
CA ILE A 36 13.67 -7.92 -3.92
C ILE A 36 12.89 -7.05 -2.93
N ILE A 37 12.57 -7.58 -1.76
CA ILE A 37 11.91 -6.82 -0.70
C ILE A 37 12.77 -5.65 -0.24
N ALA A 38 14.08 -5.86 -0.06
CA ALA A 38 14.99 -4.78 0.34
C ALA A 38 15.10 -3.67 -0.71
N LEU A 39 15.09 -4.01 -2.00
CA LEU A 39 15.08 -3.04 -3.11
C LEU A 39 13.76 -2.24 -3.13
N TYR A 40 12.62 -2.90 -2.93
CA TYR A 40 11.33 -2.22 -2.81
C TYR A 40 11.31 -1.27 -1.60
N VAL A 41 11.70 -1.75 -0.41
CA VAL A 41 11.77 -0.92 0.80
C VAL A 41 12.73 0.26 0.61
N ARG A 42 13.86 0.04 -0.04
CA ARG A 42 14.80 1.12 -0.37
C ARG A 42 14.18 2.16 -1.31
N SER A 43 13.43 1.73 -2.31
CA SER A 43 12.69 2.63 -3.22
C SER A 43 11.70 3.48 -2.45
N GLU A 44 10.90 2.88 -1.57
CA GLU A 44 9.91 3.57 -0.74
C GLU A 44 10.53 4.56 0.27
N LEU A 45 11.70 4.23 0.81
CA LEU A 45 12.44 5.10 1.74
C LEU A 45 13.25 6.20 1.04
N SER A 46 13.39 6.15 -0.29
CA SER A 46 14.20 7.11 -1.06
C SER A 46 13.37 8.13 -1.83
N TYR A 47 12.08 8.27 -1.50
CA TYR A 47 11.23 9.26 -2.14
C TYR A 47 11.81 10.67 -2.00
N ASP A 48 11.83 11.39 -3.12
CA ASP A 48 12.31 12.78 -3.26
C ASP A 48 13.76 13.05 -2.81
N HIS A 49 14.57 12.00 -2.57
CA HIS A 49 16.00 12.17 -2.25
C HIS A 49 16.87 12.49 -3.48
N PHE A 50 16.29 12.52 -4.68
CA PHE A 50 17.03 12.63 -5.93
C PHE A 50 17.50 14.06 -6.26
N PHE A 51 16.90 15.11 -5.66
CA PHE A 51 17.31 16.49 -5.93
C PHE A 51 18.16 17.08 -4.80
N PRO A 52 19.08 18.00 -5.13
CA PRO A 52 19.98 18.59 -4.13
C PRO A 52 19.22 19.48 -3.14
N GLY A 53 19.57 19.36 -1.85
CA GLY A 53 18.96 20.15 -0.78
C GLY A 53 17.53 19.76 -0.42
N TYR A 54 17.09 18.53 -0.73
CA TYR A 54 15.77 18.02 -0.36
C TYR A 54 15.49 18.09 1.16
N ARG A 55 16.53 18.06 1.99
CA ARG A 55 16.42 18.14 3.45
C ARG A 55 15.94 19.50 3.96
N ASP A 56 16.11 20.54 3.16
CA ASP A 56 15.67 21.89 3.47
C ASP A 56 14.31 22.23 2.86
N VAL A 57 13.68 21.25 2.16
CA VAL A 57 12.39 21.42 1.52
C VAL A 57 11.30 20.73 2.32
N TYR A 58 10.23 21.47 2.60
CA TYR A 58 9.08 21.05 3.39
C TYR A 58 7.79 21.30 2.63
N LEU A 59 6.82 20.43 2.83
CA LEU A 59 5.44 20.68 2.45
C LEU A 59 4.68 21.17 3.70
N LEU A 60 3.89 22.22 3.52
CA LEU A 60 2.95 22.66 4.54
C LEU A 60 1.78 21.70 4.56
N THR A 61 1.64 20.98 5.66
CA THR A 61 0.52 20.07 5.90
C THR A 61 -0.36 20.59 7.02
N GLY A 62 -1.61 20.20 7.05
CA GLY A 62 -2.54 20.61 8.07
C GLY A 62 -3.10 19.45 8.89
N THR A 63 -3.44 19.72 10.13
CA THR A 63 -4.27 18.83 10.97
C THR A 63 -5.51 19.55 11.43
N LYS A 64 -6.60 18.80 11.53
CA LYS A 64 -7.89 19.28 12.00
C LYS A 64 -8.34 18.37 13.12
N ASP A 65 -8.24 18.86 14.34
CA ASP A 65 -8.69 18.12 15.51
C ASP A 65 -10.08 18.61 15.92
N MET A 66 -10.98 17.67 16.12
CA MET A 66 -12.30 17.95 16.65
C MET A 66 -12.24 17.82 18.17
N THR A 67 -12.50 18.89 18.88
CA THR A 67 -12.37 18.99 20.35
C THR A 67 -13.20 17.98 21.13
N ASP A 68 -14.25 17.43 20.52
CA ASP A 68 -15.18 16.53 21.23
C ASP A 68 -14.91 15.03 21.05
N ARG A 69 -14.02 14.66 20.13
CA ARG A 69 -13.62 13.25 19.93
C ARG A 69 -12.16 13.15 19.50
N ARG A 70 -11.28 12.82 20.41
CA ARG A 70 -9.84 12.51 20.17
C ARG A 70 -9.54 11.46 19.09
N LEU A 71 -10.54 10.97 18.38
CA LEU A 71 -10.44 9.90 17.39
C LEU A 71 -10.37 10.38 15.94
N LEU A 72 -10.47 11.67 15.66
CA LEU A 72 -10.66 12.18 14.31
C LEU A 72 -9.75 13.36 14.01
N THR A 73 -8.43 13.12 14.11
CA THR A 73 -7.44 14.01 13.53
C THR A 73 -7.43 13.77 12.01
N GLU A 74 -8.00 14.68 11.27
CA GLU A 74 -7.89 14.71 9.81
C GLU A 74 -6.62 15.47 9.44
N GLN A 75 -5.74 14.85 8.68
CA GLN A 75 -4.52 15.48 8.17
C GLN A 75 -4.64 15.66 6.66
N TRP A 76 -4.16 16.76 6.12
CA TRP A 76 -4.17 17.06 4.69
C TRP A 76 -2.84 17.66 4.22
N ASP A 77 -2.53 17.47 2.95
CA ASP A 77 -1.28 17.90 2.31
C ASP A 77 -1.42 19.21 1.55
N TYR A 78 -2.60 19.80 1.52
CA TYR A 78 -2.91 21.03 0.81
C TYR A 78 -3.29 22.14 1.79
N SER A 79 -3.19 23.38 1.35
CA SER A 79 -3.43 24.56 2.16
C SER A 79 -4.27 25.60 1.37
N PHE A 80 -4.66 26.66 2.05
CA PHE A 80 -5.29 27.80 1.37
C PHE A 80 -4.28 28.51 0.46
N PRO A 81 -4.65 28.86 -0.77
CA PRO A 81 -3.76 29.56 -1.70
C PRO A 81 -3.16 30.86 -1.16
N ASP A 82 -3.92 31.63 -0.37
CA ASP A 82 -3.51 32.90 0.24
C ASP A 82 -2.56 32.74 1.42
N LEU A 83 -2.49 31.54 2.02
CA LEU A 83 -1.66 31.27 3.19
C LEU A 83 -0.16 31.44 2.86
N ALA A 84 0.26 31.11 1.65
CA ALA A 84 1.64 31.26 1.20
C ALA A 84 2.14 32.70 1.29
N ALA A 85 1.32 33.68 0.92
CA ALA A 85 1.65 35.10 1.02
C ALA A 85 1.74 35.54 2.49
N LYS A 86 0.82 35.10 3.33
CA LYS A 86 0.78 35.41 4.77
C LYS A 86 1.99 34.85 5.50
N LEU A 87 2.36 33.59 5.20
CA LEU A 87 3.54 32.95 5.79
C LEU A 87 4.86 33.61 5.36
N ARG A 88 4.98 34.02 4.08
CA ARG A 88 6.16 34.73 3.59
C ARG A 88 6.35 36.05 4.30
N ALA A 89 5.28 36.78 4.62
CA ALA A 89 5.35 38.03 5.35
C ALA A 89 5.72 37.86 6.83
N GLN A 90 5.35 36.75 7.44
CA GLN A 90 5.49 36.50 8.88
C GLN A 90 6.78 35.79 9.26
N PHE A 91 7.26 34.87 8.42
CA PHE A 91 8.36 33.95 8.79
C PHE A 91 9.57 34.14 7.87
N ALA A 92 10.53 34.93 8.33
CA ALA A 92 11.75 35.23 7.57
C ALA A 92 12.66 33.99 7.38
N GLN A 93 12.47 32.94 8.15
CA GLN A 93 13.18 31.66 8.06
C GLN A 93 12.82 30.88 6.79
N MET A 94 11.66 31.13 6.21
CA MET A 94 11.20 30.57 4.96
C MET A 94 11.84 31.34 3.80
N GLU A 95 12.85 30.76 3.16
CA GLU A 95 13.60 31.40 2.08
C GLU A 95 12.74 31.63 0.85
N THR A 96 12.07 30.59 0.40
CA THR A 96 11.21 30.61 -0.78
C THR A 96 9.98 29.72 -0.54
N ILE A 97 8.83 30.26 -0.90
CA ILE A 97 7.56 29.53 -0.86
C ILE A 97 7.01 29.46 -2.28
N ALA A 98 6.53 28.30 -2.68
CA ALA A 98 5.88 28.07 -3.96
C ALA A 98 4.66 27.18 -3.82
N ARG A 99 3.61 27.51 -4.56
CA ARG A 99 2.38 26.74 -4.57
C ARG A 99 2.31 25.91 -5.84
N VAL A 100 1.69 24.75 -5.71
CA VAL A 100 1.33 23.86 -6.81
C VAL A 100 -0.14 23.53 -6.69
N MET A 101 -0.85 23.51 -7.80
CA MET A 101 -2.27 23.15 -7.82
C MET A 101 -2.54 22.14 -8.93
N ILE A 102 -3.28 21.10 -8.57
CA ILE A 102 -3.75 20.08 -9.49
C ILE A 102 -5.10 20.55 -10.04
N PRO A 103 -5.30 20.65 -11.35
CA PRO A 103 -6.58 20.97 -11.93
C PRO A 103 -7.64 19.95 -11.54
N ARG A 104 -8.87 20.39 -11.27
CA ARG A 104 -9.99 19.47 -10.98
C ARG A 104 -10.28 18.52 -12.12
N ASN A 105 -10.28 19.06 -13.34
CA ASN A 105 -10.37 18.29 -14.58
C ASN A 105 -9.01 18.32 -15.26
N ALA A 106 -8.66 17.27 -15.99
CA ALA A 106 -7.45 17.28 -16.79
C ALA A 106 -7.62 18.31 -17.90
N PRO A 107 -6.70 19.30 -18.03
CA PRO A 107 -6.73 20.21 -19.16
C PRO A 107 -6.63 19.44 -20.47
N HIS A 108 -7.40 19.90 -21.46
CA HIS A 108 -7.31 19.36 -22.80
C HIS A 108 -6.18 20.07 -23.55
N ILE A 109 -5.17 19.30 -24.00
CA ILE A 109 -4.01 19.84 -24.71
C ILE A 109 -4.06 19.41 -26.17
N ARG A 110 -3.90 20.38 -27.07
CA ARG A 110 -3.87 20.16 -28.52
C ARG A 110 -2.58 20.69 -29.14
N ARG A 111 -2.02 19.91 -30.07
CA ARG A 111 -0.89 20.26 -30.90
C ARG A 111 -1.05 19.61 -32.29
N GLY A 112 -1.55 20.38 -33.28
CA GLY A 112 -1.92 19.83 -34.58
C GLY A 112 -3.01 18.79 -34.48
N GLU A 113 -2.72 17.55 -34.90
CA GLU A 113 -3.65 16.42 -34.78
C GLU A 113 -3.52 15.65 -33.46
N ILE A 114 -2.57 16.00 -32.60
CA ILE A 114 -2.38 15.35 -31.31
C ILE A 114 -3.23 16.08 -30.29
N GLU A 115 -4.20 15.37 -29.73
CA GLU A 115 -5.09 15.84 -28.67
C GLU A 115 -5.07 14.86 -27.48
N ALA A 116 -5.03 15.37 -26.26
CA ALA A 116 -5.10 14.55 -25.06
C ALA A 116 -5.58 15.36 -23.85
N ASP A 117 -6.38 14.70 -23.00
CA ASP A 117 -6.62 15.16 -21.64
C ASP A 117 -5.41 14.84 -20.78
N GLU A 118 -4.70 15.88 -20.33
CA GLU A 118 -3.42 15.73 -19.64
C GLU A 118 -3.63 15.61 -18.13
N THR A 119 -3.68 14.39 -17.63
CA THR A 119 -3.84 14.12 -16.19
C THR A 119 -2.61 14.49 -15.36
N GLY A 120 -1.45 14.58 -16.00
CA GLY A 120 -0.19 15.02 -15.41
C GLY A 120 0.04 16.52 -15.51
N PHE A 121 -0.99 17.33 -15.69
CA PHE A 121 -0.88 18.79 -15.71
C PHE A 121 -0.91 19.39 -14.31
N LEU A 122 0.02 20.33 -14.03
CA LEU A 122 0.08 21.06 -12.75
C LEU A 122 0.24 22.56 -13.00
N TRP A 123 -0.54 23.38 -12.30
CA TRP A 123 -0.28 24.81 -12.21
C TRP A 123 0.75 25.09 -11.13
N MET A 124 1.79 25.87 -11.41
CA MET A 124 2.90 26.12 -10.50
C MET A 124 3.26 27.61 -10.41
N ASP A 125 3.63 28.06 -9.22
CA ASP A 125 4.20 29.38 -9.00
C ASP A 125 5.58 29.50 -9.71
N PRO A 126 5.93 30.70 -10.23
CA PRO A 126 7.24 30.94 -10.86
C PRO A 126 8.44 30.60 -9.97
N SER A 127 8.26 30.63 -8.66
CA SER A 127 9.30 30.29 -7.68
C SER A 127 9.51 28.80 -7.46
N PHE A 128 8.71 27.92 -8.06
CA PHE A 128 8.71 26.48 -7.74
C PHE A 128 10.07 25.82 -7.96
N PHE A 129 10.73 26.07 -9.11
CA PHE A 129 12.02 25.45 -9.42
C PHE A 129 13.19 26.00 -8.58
N ARG A 130 12.97 27.10 -7.82
CA ARG A 130 13.89 27.54 -6.77
C ARG A 130 13.72 26.75 -5.48
N VAL A 131 12.48 26.31 -5.20
CA VAL A 131 12.20 25.43 -4.04
C VAL A 131 12.66 24.02 -4.31
N VAL A 132 12.30 23.46 -5.48
CA VAL A 132 12.64 22.09 -5.92
C VAL A 132 13.50 22.19 -7.19
N PRO A 133 14.83 22.19 -7.07
CA PRO A 133 15.73 22.31 -8.22
C PRO A 133 15.77 21.00 -9.00
N LEU A 134 15.10 20.98 -10.14
CA LEU A 134 15.07 19.85 -11.07
C LEU A 134 16.14 20.01 -12.15
N LYS A 135 16.46 18.91 -12.83
CA LYS A 135 17.47 18.93 -13.90
C LYS A 135 16.84 19.36 -15.23
N SER A 136 17.28 20.51 -15.73
CA SER A 136 16.88 21.00 -17.05
C SER A 136 17.61 20.26 -18.17
N LEU A 137 16.88 19.93 -19.24
CA LEU A 137 17.42 19.49 -20.52
C LEU A 137 17.60 20.67 -21.46
N ALA A 138 16.70 21.65 -21.42
CA ALA A 138 16.75 22.88 -22.19
C ALA A 138 15.95 23.98 -21.51
N GLY A 139 16.33 25.23 -21.69
CA GLY A 139 15.70 26.38 -21.04
C GLY A 139 16.24 26.64 -19.63
N ASP A 140 15.93 27.84 -19.11
CA ASP A 140 16.29 28.23 -17.74
C ASP A 140 15.09 28.09 -16.81
N LEU A 141 15.19 27.18 -15.86
CA LEU A 141 14.11 26.89 -14.90
C LEU A 141 13.86 28.06 -13.93
N GLN A 142 14.85 28.97 -13.73
CA GLN A 142 14.65 30.10 -12.81
C GLN A 142 13.63 31.12 -13.34
N THR A 143 13.49 31.18 -14.66
CA THR A 143 12.60 32.11 -15.37
C THR A 143 11.49 31.43 -16.16
N ALA A 144 11.51 30.10 -16.22
CA ALA A 144 10.63 29.31 -17.09
C ALA A 144 9.13 29.57 -16.90
N LEU A 145 8.67 29.87 -15.69
CA LEU A 145 7.26 30.14 -15.38
C LEU A 145 6.98 31.62 -15.07
N ALA A 146 7.88 32.54 -15.48
CA ALA A 146 7.76 33.95 -15.17
C ALA A 146 6.67 34.69 -15.97
N THR A 147 6.21 34.13 -17.08
CA THR A 147 5.12 34.71 -17.90
C THR A 147 3.85 33.87 -17.83
N PRO A 148 2.66 34.51 -17.99
CA PRO A 148 1.37 33.82 -17.90
C PRO A 148 1.18 32.71 -18.93
N ASP A 149 1.77 32.83 -20.08
CA ASP A 149 1.66 31.93 -21.25
C ASP A 149 2.76 30.85 -21.29
N SER A 150 3.50 30.67 -20.16
CA SER A 150 4.64 29.75 -20.13
C SER A 150 4.25 28.35 -19.64
N VAL A 151 4.88 27.36 -20.26
CA VAL A 151 4.76 25.94 -19.88
C VAL A 151 6.10 25.24 -19.89
N VAL A 152 6.32 24.39 -18.89
CA VAL A 152 7.49 23.50 -18.81
C VAL A 152 7.03 22.07 -19.05
N LEU A 153 7.80 21.28 -19.81
CA LEU A 153 7.47 19.90 -20.15
C LEU A 153 8.50 18.94 -19.57
N THR A 154 8.09 17.71 -19.27
CA THR A 154 9.03 16.59 -19.16
C THR A 154 9.51 16.17 -20.56
N ARG A 155 10.61 15.40 -20.63
CA ARG A 155 11.08 14.79 -21.89
C ARG A 155 9.97 13.95 -22.54
N THR A 156 9.23 13.17 -21.76
CA THR A 156 8.13 12.33 -22.23
C THR A 156 7.02 13.19 -22.85
N ALA A 157 6.60 14.28 -22.22
CA ALA A 157 5.60 15.20 -22.76
C ALA A 157 6.12 15.92 -24.01
N ALA A 158 7.38 16.34 -24.03
CA ALA A 158 8.01 16.97 -25.20
C ALA A 158 7.99 16.04 -26.42
N ARG A 159 8.32 14.75 -26.21
CA ARG A 159 8.23 13.73 -27.27
C ARG A 159 6.79 13.45 -27.70
N LYS A 160 5.86 13.40 -26.74
CA LYS A 160 4.43 13.14 -27.00
C LYS A 160 3.85 14.18 -27.96
N TYR A 161 4.06 15.46 -27.68
CA TYR A 161 3.45 16.55 -28.44
C TYR A 161 4.30 17.07 -29.64
N PHE A 162 5.62 16.94 -29.57
CA PHE A 162 6.52 17.54 -30.55
C PHE A 162 7.43 16.54 -31.25
N GLY A 163 7.46 15.28 -30.85
CA GLY A 163 8.34 14.25 -31.43
C GLY A 163 9.84 14.45 -31.14
N ARG A 164 10.22 15.41 -30.30
CA ARG A 164 11.62 15.77 -29.96
C ARG A 164 11.77 16.17 -28.51
N ASP A 165 13.03 16.15 -28.00
CA ASP A 165 13.34 16.37 -26.59
C ASP A 165 13.35 17.86 -26.18
N THR A 166 13.53 18.80 -27.09
CA THR A 166 13.76 20.22 -26.74
C THR A 166 12.97 21.18 -27.63
N PRO A 167 11.61 21.21 -27.57
CA PRO A 167 10.76 22.09 -28.39
C PRO A 167 10.63 23.51 -27.80
N ILE A 168 11.71 24.15 -27.37
CA ILE A 168 11.70 25.47 -26.75
C ILE A 168 11.14 26.51 -27.74
N GLY A 169 10.24 27.39 -27.22
CA GLY A 169 9.62 28.48 -27.96
C GLY A 169 8.38 28.06 -28.77
N GLU A 170 8.09 26.78 -28.87
CA GLU A 170 6.90 26.28 -29.56
C GLU A 170 5.64 26.42 -28.70
N LEU A 171 4.48 26.40 -29.34
CA LEU A 171 3.18 26.62 -28.68
C LEU A 171 2.40 25.31 -28.57
N LEU A 172 1.76 25.19 -27.41
CA LEU A 172 0.69 24.20 -27.13
C LEU A 172 -0.61 24.96 -26.91
N GLU A 173 -1.72 24.48 -27.43
CA GLU A 173 -3.04 24.94 -27.06
C GLU A 173 -3.51 24.18 -25.82
N VAL A 174 -3.82 24.91 -24.76
CA VAL A 174 -4.24 24.36 -23.47
C VAL A 174 -5.62 24.89 -23.15
N ASP A 175 -6.63 24.03 -23.12
CA ASP A 175 -7.93 24.33 -22.56
C ASP A 175 -7.94 23.90 -21.08
N PRO A 176 -8.09 24.81 -20.13
CA PRO A 176 -8.05 24.47 -18.70
C PRO A 176 -9.21 23.60 -18.23
N ALA A 177 -10.29 23.47 -19.03
CA ALA A 177 -11.44 22.58 -18.78
C ALA A 177 -12.01 22.67 -17.36
N MET A 178 -12.12 23.88 -16.80
CA MET A 178 -12.49 24.07 -15.38
C MET A 178 -13.97 23.83 -15.06
N GLY A 179 -14.79 23.59 -16.09
CA GLY A 179 -16.21 23.28 -15.95
C GLY A 179 -17.10 24.51 -15.86
N VAL A 180 -18.39 24.29 -16.06
CA VAL A 180 -19.43 25.33 -16.27
C VAL A 180 -19.50 26.39 -15.17
N SER A 181 -19.27 26.02 -13.92
CA SER A 181 -19.29 26.99 -12.82
C SER A 181 -18.11 27.96 -12.85
N ALA A 182 -16.97 27.54 -13.36
CA ALA A 182 -15.82 28.42 -13.57
C ALA A 182 -16.02 29.31 -14.82
N GLU A 183 -16.60 28.75 -15.89
CA GLU A 183 -16.95 29.46 -17.11
C GLU A 183 -17.97 30.59 -16.85
N GLN A 184 -18.88 30.43 -15.87
CA GLN A 184 -19.79 31.48 -15.43
C GLN A 184 -19.06 32.65 -14.76
N VAL A 185 -17.90 32.42 -14.14
CA VAL A 185 -17.02 33.47 -13.59
C VAL A 185 -16.27 34.18 -14.72
N SER A 186 -15.70 33.42 -15.65
CA SER A 186 -15.02 33.93 -16.85
C SER A 186 -15.00 32.90 -17.97
N PRO A 187 -15.38 33.25 -19.19
CA PRO A 187 -15.28 32.35 -20.36
C PRO A 187 -13.86 31.82 -20.62
N ALA A 188 -12.83 32.53 -20.16
CA ALA A 188 -11.45 32.11 -20.30
C ALA A 188 -11.14 30.75 -19.68
N PHE A 189 -11.96 30.28 -18.71
CA PHE A 189 -11.77 28.97 -18.06
C PHE A 189 -12.28 27.79 -18.87
N GLY A 190 -12.92 28.01 -20.03
CA GLY A 190 -13.41 26.97 -20.95
C GLY A 190 -12.98 27.20 -22.39
N THR A 191 -11.96 28.04 -22.64
CA THR A 191 -11.43 28.30 -23.97
C THR A 191 -9.95 27.91 -24.08
N PRO A 192 -9.50 27.37 -25.26
CA PRO A 192 -8.10 27.07 -25.48
C PRO A 192 -7.22 28.32 -25.48
N HIS A 193 -6.07 28.23 -24.82
CA HIS A 193 -5.08 29.30 -24.76
C HIS A 193 -3.73 28.79 -25.26
N PRO A 194 -3.00 29.56 -26.08
CA PRO A 194 -1.66 29.21 -26.53
C PRO A 194 -0.67 29.40 -25.39
N MET A 195 0.04 28.33 -25.01
CA MET A 195 1.11 28.34 -24.03
C MET A 195 2.44 28.02 -24.68
N ARG A 196 3.48 28.79 -24.40
CA ARG A 196 4.81 28.66 -24.95
C ARG A 196 5.69 27.74 -24.11
N VAL A 197 6.34 26.78 -24.74
CA VAL A 197 7.33 25.91 -24.09
C VAL A 197 8.59 26.72 -23.75
N THR A 198 8.86 26.94 -22.48
CA THR A 198 9.98 27.76 -21.98
C THR A 198 11.14 26.93 -21.47
N ALA A 199 10.86 25.72 -20.99
CA ALA A 199 11.88 24.77 -20.59
C ALA A 199 11.42 23.33 -20.75
N VAL A 200 12.39 22.40 -20.81
CA VAL A 200 12.17 20.97 -20.75
C VAL A 200 13.05 20.37 -19.65
N ILE A 201 12.44 19.52 -18.81
CA ILE A 201 13.16 18.82 -17.74
C ILE A 201 13.29 17.33 -18.05
N GLU A 202 14.21 16.64 -17.35
CA GLU A 202 14.22 15.17 -17.34
C GLU A 202 12.92 14.64 -16.72
N ASP A 203 12.51 13.45 -17.15
CA ASP A 203 11.35 12.79 -16.56
C ASP A 203 11.57 12.60 -15.06
N LEU A 204 10.51 12.83 -14.27
CA LEU A 204 10.57 12.66 -12.84
C LEU A 204 10.72 11.18 -12.48
N PRO A 205 11.57 10.84 -11.50
CA PRO A 205 11.69 9.48 -11.03
C PRO A 205 10.35 8.96 -10.47
N SER A 206 10.13 7.66 -10.58
CA SER A 206 8.91 7.02 -10.03
C SER A 206 8.78 7.13 -8.50
N ASN A 207 9.87 7.40 -7.80
CA ASN A 207 9.92 7.67 -6.37
C ASN A 207 9.92 9.18 -6.05
N SER A 208 9.11 9.96 -6.76
CA SER A 208 8.84 11.36 -6.48
C SER A 208 7.41 11.57 -5.99
N TYR A 209 7.25 12.46 -5.01
CA TYR A 209 5.94 12.94 -4.59
C TYR A 209 5.31 13.83 -5.65
N LEU A 210 6.12 14.63 -6.33
CA LEU A 210 5.69 15.42 -7.48
C LEU A 210 5.50 14.50 -8.69
N GLN A 211 4.26 14.38 -9.15
CA GLN A 211 3.93 13.63 -10.36
C GLN A 211 3.25 14.55 -11.36
N GLY A 212 3.85 14.69 -12.52
CA GLY A 212 3.32 15.51 -13.60
C GLY A 212 4.26 15.52 -14.80
N ASP A 213 3.69 15.81 -15.96
CA ASP A 213 4.41 15.86 -17.24
C ASP A 213 4.36 17.24 -17.89
N VAL A 214 3.40 18.07 -17.50
CA VAL A 214 3.18 19.42 -18.04
C VAL A 214 2.94 20.39 -16.89
N PHE A 215 3.72 21.48 -16.84
CA PHE A 215 3.71 22.45 -15.76
C PHE A 215 3.42 23.84 -16.30
N GLY A 216 2.21 24.35 -16.05
CA GLY A 216 1.75 25.67 -16.47
C GLY A 216 2.01 26.73 -15.41
N SER A 217 2.22 27.96 -15.83
CA SER A 217 2.40 29.11 -14.93
C SER A 217 1.13 29.46 -14.16
N SER A 218 1.23 29.60 -12.83
CA SER A 218 0.15 30.10 -11.98
C SER A 218 -0.31 31.53 -12.30
N LEU A 219 0.49 32.29 -13.04
CA LEU A 219 0.18 33.66 -13.45
C LEU A 219 -0.83 33.74 -14.58
N ALA A 220 -1.16 32.61 -15.25
CA ALA A 220 -2.18 32.59 -16.29
C ALA A 220 -3.54 33.02 -15.74
N SER A 221 -4.18 34.00 -16.41
CA SER A 221 -5.50 34.49 -16.02
C SER A 221 -6.62 33.46 -16.10
N TYR A 222 -6.34 32.34 -16.75
CA TYR A 222 -7.17 31.16 -16.88
C TYR A 222 -6.67 29.98 -16.04
N SER A 223 -5.70 30.20 -15.14
CA SER A 223 -5.25 29.19 -14.19
C SER A 223 -6.24 28.98 -13.06
N GLN A 224 -6.15 27.84 -12.41
CA GLN A 224 -6.96 27.59 -11.22
C GLN A 224 -6.64 28.57 -10.08
N PHE A 225 -5.41 29.11 -10.02
CA PHE A 225 -5.04 30.18 -9.08
C PHE A 225 -5.82 31.48 -9.37
N ALA A 226 -5.94 31.88 -10.63
CA ALA A 226 -6.73 33.04 -11.00
C ALA A 226 -8.22 32.88 -10.64
N LEU A 227 -8.80 31.71 -10.83
CA LEU A 227 -10.15 31.41 -10.37
C LEU A 227 -10.28 31.59 -8.85
N TYR A 228 -9.29 31.15 -8.08
CA TYR A 228 -9.29 31.32 -6.62
C TYR A 228 -9.17 32.79 -6.23
N ASP A 229 -8.26 33.54 -6.87
CA ASP A 229 -8.08 34.97 -6.58
C ASP A 229 -9.35 35.77 -6.89
N LEU A 230 -10.03 35.45 -8.00
CA LEU A 230 -11.33 36.08 -8.37
C LEU A 230 -12.46 35.69 -7.42
N THR A 231 -12.35 34.62 -6.70
CA THR A 231 -13.37 34.07 -5.81
C THR A 231 -12.90 34.03 -4.34
N ALA A 232 -11.87 34.79 -3.99
CA ALA A 232 -11.26 34.78 -2.64
C ALA A 232 -12.25 35.20 -1.54
N ASP A 233 -13.19 36.09 -1.85
CA ASP A 233 -14.20 36.54 -0.90
C ASP A 233 -15.31 35.50 -0.62
N GLN A 234 -15.27 34.36 -1.29
CA GLN A 234 -16.35 33.35 -1.27
C GLN A 234 -16.20 32.26 -0.19
N GLY A 235 -15.33 32.44 0.78
CA GLY A 235 -15.29 31.65 2.01
C GLY A 235 -14.04 30.75 2.19
N PRO A 236 -13.82 30.29 3.41
CA PRO A 236 -12.56 29.74 3.92
C PRO A 236 -12.25 28.29 3.55
N PHE A 237 -13.08 27.58 2.76
CA PHE A 237 -13.01 26.12 2.59
C PHE A 237 -12.47 25.65 1.23
N ARG A 238 -11.64 26.47 0.58
CA ARG A 238 -11.01 26.08 -0.69
C ARG A 238 -9.55 25.71 -0.49
N GLU A 239 -9.33 24.64 0.25
CA GLU A 239 -8.04 24.03 0.46
C GLU A 239 -7.69 23.19 -0.78
N ASN A 240 -6.80 23.66 -1.67
CA ASN A 240 -6.40 22.89 -2.85
C ASN A 240 -4.99 23.23 -3.37
N ALA A 241 -4.21 24.03 -2.63
CA ALA A 241 -2.85 24.35 -3.03
C ALA A 241 -1.84 23.57 -2.18
N TYR A 242 -0.94 22.87 -2.84
CA TYR A 242 0.23 22.29 -2.19
C TYR A 242 1.26 23.38 -2.02
N THR A 243 1.63 23.71 -0.79
CA THR A 243 2.56 24.80 -0.48
C THR A 243 3.91 24.22 -0.09
N PHE A 244 4.85 24.30 -1.02
CA PHE A 244 6.23 23.88 -0.84
C PHE A 244 7.07 25.04 -0.30
N ILE A 245 7.93 24.77 0.67
CA ILE A 245 8.73 25.77 1.39
C ILE A 245 10.18 25.31 1.41
N ARG A 246 11.08 26.16 0.93
CA ARG A 246 12.52 25.98 1.15
C ARG A 246 12.92 26.81 2.36
N MET A 247 13.55 26.17 3.33
CA MET A 247 14.07 26.81 4.52
C MET A 247 15.47 27.38 4.27
N ARG A 248 15.80 28.46 4.96
CA ARG A 248 17.18 28.95 4.99
C ARG A 248 18.08 27.93 5.68
N PRO A 249 19.33 27.74 5.20
CA PRO A 249 20.29 26.84 5.84
C PRO A 249 20.47 27.17 7.33
N GLY A 250 20.42 26.13 8.17
CA GLY A 250 20.59 26.29 9.62
C GLY A 250 19.30 26.65 10.37
N THR A 251 18.14 26.71 9.71
CA THR A 251 16.86 26.94 10.39
C THR A 251 16.53 25.80 11.35
N ARG A 252 16.19 26.14 12.59
CA ARG A 252 15.71 25.18 13.59
C ARG A 252 14.20 24.93 13.39
N VAL A 253 13.90 23.95 12.58
CA VAL A 253 12.53 23.66 12.15
C VAL A 253 11.59 23.35 13.32
N GLN A 254 12.10 22.78 14.41
CA GLN A 254 11.29 22.49 15.61
C GLN A 254 10.80 23.76 16.32
N GLU A 255 11.63 24.80 16.40
CA GLU A 255 11.26 26.10 16.96
C GLU A 255 10.23 26.78 16.04
N LEU A 256 10.50 26.78 14.74
CA LEU A 256 9.56 27.32 13.74
C LEU A 256 8.21 26.59 13.75
N GLN A 257 8.20 25.30 13.98
CA GLN A 257 6.97 24.51 14.10
C GLN A 257 6.09 24.97 15.27
N GLN A 258 6.70 25.36 16.40
CA GLN A 258 5.94 25.88 17.55
C GLN A 258 5.35 27.26 17.23
N GLU A 259 6.11 28.13 16.58
CA GLU A 259 5.63 29.44 16.13
C GLU A 259 4.48 29.31 15.10
N LEU A 260 4.59 28.37 14.18
CA LEU A 260 3.58 28.07 13.18
C LEU A 260 2.29 27.53 13.81
N SER A 261 2.41 26.65 14.82
CA SER A 261 1.26 26.16 15.57
C SER A 261 0.55 27.28 16.34
N ALA A 262 1.31 28.18 16.97
CA ALA A 262 0.75 29.36 17.62
C ALA A 262 0.09 30.33 16.61
N TYR A 263 0.66 30.47 15.42
CA TYR A 263 0.04 31.24 14.33
C TYR A 263 -1.28 30.62 13.89
N ALA A 264 -1.33 29.33 13.67
CA ALA A 264 -2.54 28.60 13.29
C ALA A 264 -3.66 28.80 14.32
N THR A 265 -3.33 28.66 15.60
CA THR A 265 -4.31 28.83 16.69
C THR A 265 -4.87 30.26 16.74
N ARG A 266 -4.02 31.28 16.59
CA ARG A 266 -4.44 32.69 16.61
C ARG A 266 -5.32 33.06 15.40
N ASN A 267 -5.14 32.41 14.26
CA ASN A 267 -5.83 32.68 13.02
C ASN A 267 -6.93 31.64 12.72
N SER A 268 -7.29 30.80 13.69
CA SER A 268 -8.28 29.73 13.54
C SER A 268 -9.75 30.21 13.45
N THR A 269 -10.00 31.51 13.52
CA THR A 269 -11.34 32.11 13.40
C THR A 269 -12.06 31.81 12.09
N VAL A 270 -11.32 31.29 11.11
CA VAL A 270 -11.81 30.86 9.80
C VAL A 270 -12.61 29.55 9.87
N TYR A 271 -12.45 28.77 10.97
CA TYR A 271 -13.11 27.48 11.13
C TYR A 271 -14.30 27.54 12.08
N PRO A 272 -15.29 26.65 11.92
CA PRO A 272 -16.41 26.58 12.86
C PRO A 272 -15.93 26.36 14.29
N PRO A 273 -16.68 26.85 15.31
CA PRO A 273 -16.39 26.55 16.71
C PRO A 273 -16.29 25.05 16.94
N GLY A 274 -15.30 24.61 17.71
CA GLY A 274 -15.05 23.18 17.98
C GLY A 274 -13.98 22.54 17.11
N PHE A 275 -13.33 23.29 16.19
CA PHE A 275 -12.19 22.82 15.43
C PHE A 275 -10.89 23.49 15.88
N THR A 276 -9.87 22.70 16.10
CA THR A 276 -8.48 23.17 16.20
C THR A 276 -7.74 22.80 14.92
N VAL A 277 -7.13 23.80 14.28
CA VAL A 277 -6.32 23.62 13.09
C VAL A 277 -4.87 23.70 13.49
N GLY A 278 -4.12 22.66 13.20
CA GLY A 278 -2.67 22.63 13.28
C GLY A 278 -2.06 22.80 11.90
N LEU A 279 -1.01 23.61 11.79
CA LEU A 279 -0.16 23.67 10.60
C LEU A 279 1.17 22.99 10.92
N HIS A 280 1.61 22.13 10.03
CA HIS A 280 2.82 21.33 10.20
C HIS A 280 3.76 21.48 8.99
N LEU A 281 5.04 21.41 9.27
CA LEU A 281 6.09 21.35 8.27
C LEU A 281 6.54 19.90 8.12
N THR A 282 6.15 19.25 7.06
CA THR A 282 6.55 17.86 6.77
C THR A 282 7.71 17.89 5.78
N SER A 283 8.86 17.30 6.14
CA SER A 283 9.99 17.16 5.21
C SER A 283 9.56 16.40 3.96
N ILE A 284 9.96 16.85 2.78
CA ILE A 284 9.59 16.20 1.52
C ILE A 284 10.08 14.75 1.46
N GLY A 285 11.24 14.46 2.04
CA GLY A 285 11.77 13.08 2.11
C GLY A 285 11.00 12.15 3.03
N ASP A 286 10.23 12.69 4.00
CA ASP A 286 9.37 11.91 4.90
C ASP A 286 7.90 11.89 4.47
N LEU A 287 7.53 12.78 3.53
CA LEU A 287 6.14 13.03 3.17
C LEU A 287 5.44 11.79 2.66
N HIS A 288 6.10 11.02 1.81
CA HIS A 288 5.56 9.78 1.26
C HIS A 288 5.09 8.78 2.33
N LEU A 289 5.81 8.69 3.45
CA LEU A 289 5.53 7.74 4.53
C LEU A 289 4.81 8.34 5.73
N SER A 290 4.73 9.67 5.84
CA SER A 290 4.18 10.34 7.02
C SER A 290 2.75 10.84 6.85
N SER A 291 2.30 11.00 5.61
CA SER A 291 0.96 11.52 5.33
C SER A 291 -0.12 10.46 5.56
N PRO A 292 -1.04 10.64 6.51
CA PRO A 292 -2.11 9.67 6.79
C PRO A 292 -3.33 9.81 5.88
N LEU A 293 -3.33 10.76 4.93
CA LEU A 293 -4.52 11.09 4.16
C LEU A 293 -4.78 10.22 2.95
N ALA A 294 -6.03 9.82 2.79
CA ALA A 294 -6.51 9.00 1.69
C ALA A 294 -6.76 9.76 0.37
N THR A 295 -6.56 11.08 0.33
CA THR A 295 -7.04 11.94 -0.76
C THR A 295 -5.99 12.80 -1.45
N ALA A 296 -4.69 12.56 -1.24
CA ALA A 296 -3.67 13.33 -1.94
C ALA A 296 -3.50 12.84 -3.39
N PRO A 297 -3.87 13.64 -4.37
CA PRO A 297 -3.80 13.22 -5.77
C PRO A 297 -2.39 13.30 -6.39
N MET A 298 -1.40 13.89 -5.69
CA MET A 298 -0.06 14.07 -6.24
C MET A 298 0.76 12.79 -6.34
N SER A 299 0.67 11.89 -5.36
CA SER A 299 1.46 10.65 -5.37
C SER A 299 0.75 9.52 -4.61
N PRO A 300 0.92 8.27 -5.04
CA PRO A 300 0.58 7.13 -4.23
C PRO A 300 1.32 7.20 -2.89
N ARG A 301 0.68 6.76 -1.82
CA ARG A 301 1.25 6.84 -0.47
C ARG A 301 1.98 5.58 -0.11
N GLY A 302 3.10 5.76 0.57
CA GLY A 302 3.75 4.68 1.28
C GLY A 302 3.05 4.37 2.61
N ASN A 303 3.11 3.11 2.99
CA ASN A 303 2.54 2.64 4.25
C ASN A 303 3.65 2.07 5.14
N ARG A 304 4.00 2.79 6.23
CA ARG A 304 5.04 2.36 7.18
C ARG A 304 4.78 0.97 7.76
N THR A 305 3.51 0.64 8.01
CA THR A 305 3.14 -0.68 8.54
C THR A 305 3.39 -1.77 7.51
N LEU A 306 3.08 -1.50 6.23
CA LEU A 306 3.40 -2.40 5.13
C LEU A 306 4.91 -2.61 5.00
N LEU A 307 5.71 -1.54 5.05
CA LEU A 307 7.18 -1.65 4.98
C LEU A 307 7.73 -2.46 6.15
N ALA A 308 7.27 -2.21 7.37
CA ALA A 308 7.67 -3.00 8.54
C ALA A 308 7.28 -4.48 8.40
N ALA A 309 6.10 -4.78 7.87
CA ALA A 309 5.68 -6.15 7.58
C ALA A 309 6.57 -6.81 6.53
N LEU A 310 6.90 -6.12 5.43
CA LEU A 310 7.78 -6.62 4.38
C LEU A 310 9.20 -6.90 4.90
N VAL A 311 9.77 -5.99 5.69
CA VAL A 311 11.08 -6.20 6.34
C VAL A 311 11.02 -7.43 7.26
N THR A 312 9.96 -7.58 8.05
CA THR A 312 9.77 -8.74 8.93
C THR A 312 9.70 -10.03 8.12
N ILE A 313 8.97 -10.05 7.01
CA ILE A 313 8.88 -11.20 6.10
C ILE A 313 10.27 -11.53 5.53
N ALA A 314 11.02 -10.54 5.07
CA ALA A 314 12.38 -10.75 4.55
C ALA A 314 13.31 -11.38 5.60
N VAL A 315 13.28 -10.88 6.83
CA VAL A 315 14.04 -11.44 7.96
C VAL A 315 13.62 -12.89 8.24
N LEU A 316 12.32 -13.18 8.27
CA LEU A 316 11.81 -14.53 8.51
C LEU A 316 12.20 -15.51 7.39
N ILE A 317 12.18 -15.05 6.13
CA ILE A 317 12.63 -15.88 4.98
C ILE A 317 14.13 -16.15 5.06
N ILE A 318 14.96 -15.13 5.36
CA ILE A 318 16.41 -15.30 5.56
C ILE A 318 16.67 -16.27 6.73
N ALA A 319 15.96 -16.12 7.84
CA ALA A 319 16.09 -17.00 8.99
C ALA A 319 15.71 -18.44 8.64
N SER A 320 14.59 -18.65 7.93
CA SER A 320 14.15 -19.98 7.46
C SER A 320 15.20 -20.64 6.55
N ALA A 321 15.75 -19.89 5.57
CA ALA A 321 16.81 -20.38 4.69
C ALA A 321 18.10 -20.71 5.45
N SER A 322 18.46 -19.86 6.43
CA SER A 322 19.63 -20.08 7.29
C SER A 322 19.44 -21.29 8.21
N PHE A 323 18.25 -21.47 8.81
CA PHE A 323 17.94 -22.65 9.64
C PHE A 323 18.02 -23.94 8.82
N ASN A 324 17.54 -23.91 7.59
CA ASN A 324 17.68 -25.03 6.67
C ASN A 324 19.17 -25.39 6.42
N PHE A 325 19.96 -24.37 6.08
CA PHE A 325 21.40 -24.55 5.86
C PHE A 325 22.12 -25.15 7.10
N VAL A 326 21.88 -24.58 8.28
CA VAL A 326 22.45 -25.04 9.55
C VAL A 326 22.03 -26.49 9.86
N ALA A 327 20.73 -26.79 9.71
CA ALA A 327 20.19 -28.14 9.97
C ALA A 327 20.86 -29.22 9.05
N LEU A 328 21.06 -28.88 7.77
CA LEU A 328 21.75 -29.78 6.82
C LEU A 328 23.24 -29.87 7.08
N MET A 329 23.90 -28.82 7.58
CA MET A 329 25.30 -28.86 8.00
C MET A 329 25.49 -29.73 9.25
N ILE A 330 24.57 -29.64 10.22
CA ILE A 330 24.58 -30.51 11.42
C ILE A 330 24.39 -31.96 11.03
N ALA A 331 23.49 -32.27 10.11
CA ALA A 331 23.27 -33.61 9.63
C ALA A 331 24.54 -34.28 9.03
N ARG A 332 25.48 -33.47 8.52
CA ARG A 332 26.76 -33.92 7.97
C ARG A 332 27.91 -33.95 9.00
N ALA A 333 27.66 -33.48 10.20
CA ALA A 333 28.70 -33.32 11.22
C ALA A 333 29.42 -34.64 11.56
N ALA A 334 28.72 -35.78 11.57
CA ALA A 334 29.30 -37.07 11.87
C ALA A 334 30.42 -37.48 10.88
N GLN A 335 30.23 -37.28 9.57
CA GLN A 335 31.27 -37.59 8.56
C GLN A 335 32.44 -36.62 8.66
N ARG A 336 32.20 -35.36 8.94
CA ARG A 336 33.26 -34.35 9.12
C ARG A 336 33.98 -34.47 10.45
N ALA A 337 33.38 -35.10 11.46
CA ALA A 337 34.01 -35.34 12.75
C ALA A 337 35.25 -36.23 12.58
N ILE A 338 35.19 -37.27 11.74
CA ILE A 338 36.35 -38.17 11.45
C ILE A 338 37.49 -37.37 10.82
N GLU A 339 37.18 -36.58 9.79
CA GLU A 339 38.16 -35.71 9.12
C GLU A 339 38.79 -34.71 10.12
N THR A 340 37.97 -34.09 10.96
CA THR A 340 38.42 -33.16 12.00
C THR A 340 39.27 -33.86 13.06
N GLY A 341 38.90 -35.08 13.45
CA GLY A 341 39.66 -35.92 14.39
C GLY A 341 41.05 -36.27 13.87
N VAL A 342 41.18 -36.69 12.60
CA VAL A 342 42.46 -36.97 11.93
C VAL A 342 43.32 -35.70 11.86
N ARG A 343 42.75 -34.54 11.46
CA ARG A 343 43.47 -33.26 11.40
C ARG A 343 43.99 -32.82 12.77
N LYS A 344 43.18 -32.95 13.81
CA LYS A 344 43.61 -32.67 15.19
C LYS A 344 44.71 -33.62 15.67
N ALA A 345 44.59 -34.90 15.35
CA ALA A 345 45.67 -35.90 15.64
C ALA A 345 46.95 -35.52 14.91
N ALA A 346 46.88 -34.91 13.74
CA ALA A 346 48.00 -34.36 12.98
C ALA A 346 48.46 -32.94 13.43
N GLY A 347 47.94 -32.40 14.57
CA GLY A 347 48.40 -31.17 15.18
C GLY A 347 47.62 -29.89 14.81
N ALA A 348 46.44 -29.98 14.13
CA ALA A 348 45.65 -28.79 13.79
C ALA A 348 45.02 -28.14 15.03
N LEU A 349 45.19 -26.82 15.17
CA LEU A 349 44.61 -26.02 16.24
C LEU A 349 43.09 -25.85 16.05
N ARG A 350 42.35 -25.76 17.17
CA ARG A 350 40.91 -25.56 17.18
C ARG A 350 40.50 -24.29 16.42
N SER A 351 41.24 -23.18 16.59
CA SER A 351 41.01 -21.92 15.89
C SER A 351 41.12 -22.05 14.37
N GLN A 352 42.10 -22.82 13.88
CA GLN A 352 42.27 -23.05 12.45
C GLN A 352 41.07 -23.77 11.83
N LEU A 353 40.51 -24.76 12.56
CA LEU A 353 39.32 -25.50 12.13
C LEU A 353 38.07 -24.62 12.15
N ILE A 354 37.91 -23.76 13.18
CA ILE A 354 36.80 -22.77 13.22
C ILE A 354 36.87 -21.84 12.02
N ILE A 355 38.04 -21.22 11.77
CA ILE A 355 38.22 -20.30 10.64
C ILE A 355 37.94 -20.99 9.30
N GLN A 356 38.39 -22.24 9.16
CA GLN A 356 38.12 -23.03 7.96
C GLN A 356 36.62 -23.26 7.75
N PHE A 357 35.88 -23.72 8.78
CA PHE A 357 34.44 -23.98 8.65
C PHE A 357 33.63 -22.71 8.43
N LEU A 358 33.99 -21.60 9.07
CA LEU A 358 33.40 -20.27 8.81
C LEU A 358 33.69 -19.83 7.38
N GLY A 359 34.93 -19.96 6.91
CA GLY A 359 35.33 -19.63 5.55
C GLY A 359 34.55 -20.43 4.49
N GLU A 360 34.38 -21.75 4.72
CA GLU A 360 33.57 -22.61 3.85
C GLU A 360 32.11 -22.14 3.81
N ALA A 361 31.55 -21.77 4.97
CA ALA A 361 30.16 -21.26 5.04
C ALA A 361 30.01 -19.93 4.32
N VAL A 362 30.94 -18.99 4.49
CA VAL A 362 30.94 -17.69 3.79
C VAL A 362 31.04 -17.88 2.27
N VAL A 363 31.91 -18.75 1.79
CA VAL A 363 31.99 -19.06 0.34
C VAL A 363 30.69 -19.64 -0.18
N PHE A 364 30.05 -20.54 0.59
CA PHE A 364 28.78 -21.12 0.22
C PHE A 364 27.66 -20.06 0.12
N VAL A 365 27.59 -19.16 1.10
CA VAL A 365 26.64 -18.05 1.13
C VAL A 365 26.94 -17.04 0.00
N ALA A 366 28.24 -16.82 -0.34
CA ALA A 366 28.62 -15.94 -1.45
C ALA A 366 28.13 -16.49 -2.81
N VAL A 367 28.27 -17.79 -3.05
CA VAL A 367 27.71 -18.42 -4.27
C VAL A 367 26.19 -18.32 -4.28
N ALA A 368 25.52 -18.57 -3.15
CA ALA A 368 24.09 -18.43 -3.04
C ALA A 368 23.62 -16.98 -3.27
N MET A 369 24.37 -15.98 -2.76
CA MET A 369 24.09 -14.57 -2.97
C MET A 369 24.26 -14.14 -4.44
N ALA A 370 25.30 -14.63 -5.12
CA ALA A 370 25.49 -14.38 -6.55
C ALA A 370 24.32 -14.93 -7.38
N LEU A 371 23.85 -16.15 -7.05
CA LEU A 371 22.66 -16.73 -7.68
C LEU A 371 21.39 -15.95 -7.32
N ALA A 372 21.28 -15.47 -6.08
CA ALA A 372 20.15 -14.64 -5.63
C ALA A 372 20.07 -13.32 -6.40
N VAL A 373 21.20 -12.66 -6.62
CA VAL A 373 21.31 -11.45 -7.45
C VAL A 373 20.84 -11.71 -8.88
N ALA A 374 21.27 -12.83 -9.48
CA ALA A 374 20.83 -13.23 -10.80
C ALA A 374 19.32 -13.50 -10.87
N LEU A 375 18.76 -14.22 -9.89
CA LEU A 375 17.34 -14.50 -9.77
C LEU A 375 16.53 -13.21 -9.58
N ALA A 376 16.98 -12.30 -8.72
CA ALA A 376 16.34 -11.02 -8.48
C ALA A 376 16.30 -10.19 -9.77
N ASN A 377 17.39 -10.12 -10.51
CA ASN A 377 17.46 -9.38 -11.77
C ASN A 377 16.49 -9.92 -12.83
N VAL A 378 16.35 -11.25 -12.94
CA VAL A 378 15.39 -11.87 -13.86
C VAL A 378 13.94 -11.66 -13.42
N SER A 379 13.67 -11.60 -12.13
CA SER A 379 12.30 -11.44 -11.57
C SER A 379 11.84 -9.99 -11.54
N LEU A 380 12.75 -9.02 -11.54
CA LEU A 380 12.46 -7.59 -11.37
C LEU A 380 11.54 -6.99 -12.45
N PRO A 381 11.69 -7.30 -13.76
CA PRO A 381 10.77 -6.79 -14.78
C PRO A 381 9.32 -7.23 -14.56
N LEU A 382 9.11 -8.49 -14.14
CA LEU A 382 7.78 -9.00 -13.82
C LEU A 382 7.19 -8.27 -12.60
N LEU A 383 8.01 -8.02 -11.58
CA LEU A 383 7.59 -7.29 -10.40
C LEU A 383 7.24 -5.83 -10.73
N ASN A 384 8.06 -5.16 -11.53
CA ASN A 384 7.83 -3.79 -11.97
C ASN A 384 6.51 -3.64 -12.75
N SER A 385 6.21 -4.59 -13.62
CA SER A 385 4.92 -4.60 -14.34
C SER A 385 3.73 -4.83 -13.40
N ALA A 386 3.87 -5.73 -12.42
CA ALA A 386 2.81 -6.04 -11.46
C ALA A 386 2.55 -4.89 -10.47
N LEU A 387 3.60 -4.20 -10.01
CA LEU A 387 3.50 -3.09 -9.06
C LEU A 387 3.34 -1.72 -9.73
N LYS A 388 3.38 -1.66 -11.07
CA LYS A 388 3.41 -0.41 -11.85
C LYS A 388 4.51 0.56 -11.39
N GLN A 389 5.64 0.02 -10.94
CA GLN A 389 6.81 0.78 -10.48
C GLN A 389 8.00 0.57 -11.41
N LYS A 390 8.98 1.47 -11.35
CA LYS A 390 10.22 1.38 -12.12
C LYS A 390 11.43 1.22 -11.17
N ILE A 391 11.45 0.10 -10.43
CA ILE A 391 12.61 -0.21 -9.58
C ILE A 391 13.76 -0.60 -10.48
N THR A 392 14.83 0.19 -10.47
CA THR A 392 16.07 -0.10 -11.18
C THR A 392 17.07 -0.78 -10.26
N PHE A 393 17.79 -1.77 -10.80
CA PHE A 393 18.75 -2.56 -10.05
C PHE A 393 20.06 -2.68 -10.84
N SER A 394 21.13 -2.08 -10.32
CA SER A 394 22.47 -2.20 -10.89
C SER A 394 23.48 -2.40 -9.76
N VAL A 395 23.99 -3.63 -9.63
CA VAL A 395 24.97 -3.97 -8.59
C VAL A 395 26.30 -3.23 -8.82
N LEU A 396 26.70 -3.11 -10.08
CA LEU A 396 27.99 -2.48 -10.45
C LEU A 396 27.88 -0.96 -10.48
N GLY A 397 26.70 -0.42 -10.73
CA GLY A 397 26.43 1.02 -10.77
C GLY A 397 26.17 1.64 -9.39
N ASP A 398 25.99 0.81 -8.35
CA ASP A 398 25.69 1.26 -6.98
C ASP A 398 26.71 0.68 -5.97
N PRO A 399 27.80 1.39 -5.67
CA PRO A 399 28.84 0.92 -4.74
C PRO A 399 28.29 0.68 -3.32
N ALA A 400 27.30 1.43 -2.87
CA ALA A 400 26.70 1.27 -1.54
C ALA A 400 25.92 -0.05 -1.46
N LEU A 401 25.16 -0.39 -2.49
CA LEU A 401 24.44 -1.65 -2.60
C LEU A 401 25.41 -2.83 -2.66
N LEU A 402 26.47 -2.72 -3.47
CA LEU A 402 27.50 -3.76 -3.53
C LEU A 402 28.15 -3.98 -2.15
N GLY A 403 28.50 -2.89 -1.46
CA GLY A 403 29.04 -2.96 -0.09
C GLY A 403 28.08 -3.64 0.88
N ALA A 404 26.79 -3.29 0.84
CA ALA A 404 25.76 -3.89 1.67
C ALA A 404 25.60 -5.39 1.40
N LEU A 405 25.63 -5.84 0.14
CA LEU A 405 25.57 -7.25 -0.24
C LEU A 405 26.80 -8.03 0.24
N VAL A 406 27.99 -7.45 0.16
CA VAL A 406 29.23 -8.07 0.68
C VAL A 406 29.14 -8.21 2.19
N VAL A 407 28.76 -7.16 2.92
CA VAL A 407 28.59 -7.20 4.38
C VAL A 407 27.53 -8.23 4.77
N ALA A 408 26.36 -8.24 4.11
CA ALA A 408 25.31 -9.22 4.35
C ALA A 408 25.80 -10.66 4.11
N THR A 409 26.57 -10.89 3.04
CA THR A 409 27.17 -12.21 2.73
C THR A 409 28.09 -12.68 3.84
N VAL A 410 28.97 -11.83 4.33
CA VAL A 410 29.91 -12.18 5.42
C VAL A 410 29.14 -12.42 6.72
N VAL A 411 28.23 -11.54 7.09
CA VAL A 411 27.44 -11.65 8.33
C VAL A 411 26.59 -12.93 8.31
N LEU A 412 25.83 -13.16 7.25
CA LEU A 412 25.00 -14.36 7.13
C LEU A 412 25.83 -15.64 7.06
N GLY A 413 26.96 -15.62 6.36
CA GLY A 413 27.88 -16.74 6.29
C GLY A 413 28.51 -17.10 7.65
N VAL A 414 28.92 -16.11 8.42
CA VAL A 414 29.44 -16.28 9.78
C VAL A 414 28.33 -16.76 10.72
N LEU A 415 27.16 -16.16 10.73
CA LEU A 415 26.04 -16.56 11.60
C LEU A 415 25.58 -18.00 11.31
N ALA A 416 25.41 -18.34 10.05
CA ALA A 416 24.96 -19.66 9.64
C ALA A 416 26.09 -20.75 9.85
N GLY A 417 27.35 -20.34 9.70
CA GLY A 417 28.51 -21.22 9.92
C GLY A 417 28.96 -21.35 11.37
N ALA A 418 28.55 -20.43 12.25
CA ALA A 418 29.05 -20.37 13.64
C ALA A 418 28.76 -21.66 14.41
N TYR A 419 27.50 -22.08 14.49
CA TYR A 419 27.14 -23.30 15.25
C TYR A 419 27.86 -24.54 14.76
N PRO A 420 27.86 -24.91 13.47
CA PRO A 420 28.64 -26.05 12.98
C PRO A 420 30.15 -25.94 13.26
N ALA A 421 30.74 -24.74 13.10
CA ALA A 421 32.18 -24.53 13.32
C ALA A 421 32.57 -24.75 14.78
N PHE A 422 31.81 -24.21 15.73
CA PHE A 422 32.12 -24.39 17.16
C PHE A 422 31.89 -25.81 17.63
N VAL A 423 30.82 -26.47 17.19
CA VAL A 423 30.49 -27.85 17.58
C VAL A 423 31.49 -28.85 16.99
N LEU A 424 31.76 -28.79 15.68
CA LEU A 424 32.66 -29.68 15.01
C LEU A 424 34.12 -29.55 15.52
N SER A 425 34.52 -28.30 15.83
CA SER A 425 35.86 -28.05 16.39
C SER A 425 36.00 -28.50 17.84
N ALA A 426 34.95 -28.84 18.56
CA ALA A 426 34.97 -29.26 19.95
C ALA A 426 35.22 -30.77 20.14
N TYR A 427 35.00 -31.59 19.08
CA TYR A 427 35.16 -33.05 19.20
C TYR A 427 36.57 -33.45 19.59
N ARG A 428 36.69 -34.47 20.51
CA ARG A 428 37.97 -35.06 20.98
C ARG A 428 38.45 -36.14 20.00
N PRO A 429 39.71 -36.09 19.53
CA PRO A 429 40.22 -37.06 18.54
C PRO A 429 40.10 -38.54 18.97
N ALA A 430 40.39 -38.84 20.23
CA ALA A 430 40.34 -40.19 20.77
C ALA A 430 38.93 -40.82 20.75
N ALA A 431 37.87 -40.01 21.01
CA ALA A 431 36.49 -40.49 20.98
C ALA A 431 36.01 -40.75 19.53
N VAL A 432 36.46 -39.91 18.60
CA VAL A 432 36.11 -40.02 17.18
C VAL A 432 36.79 -41.28 16.54
N LEU A 433 38.05 -41.53 16.83
CA LEU A 433 38.81 -42.62 16.25
C LEU A 433 38.43 -44.00 16.84
N LYS A 434 37.89 -44.06 18.07
CA LYS A 434 37.38 -45.30 18.69
C LYS A 434 35.96 -45.69 18.26
N GLY A 435 35.39 -44.99 17.30
CA GLY A 435 34.01 -45.27 16.84
C GLY A 435 32.90 -44.97 17.88
N MET A 436 33.25 -44.40 19.02
CA MET A 436 32.31 -43.95 20.07
C MET A 436 31.66 -42.60 19.70
N LEU A 437 31.28 -42.42 18.45
CA LEU A 437 30.44 -41.33 18.05
C LEU A 437 29.00 -41.61 18.53
N VAL A 438 28.77 -41.43 19.80
CA VAL A 438 27.45 -41.12 20.28
C VAL A 438 27.07 -39.82 19.59
N GLN A 439 26.18 -39.89 18.61
CA GLN A 439 25.53 -38.68 18.08
C GLN A 439 25.07 -37.89 19.29
N GLY A 440 25.76 -36.77 19.62
CA GLY A 440 25.51 -36.09 20.84
C GLY A 440 24.01 -35.68 20.83
N GLU A 441 23.29 -36.08 21.86
CA GLU A 441 21.84 -35.78 22.03
C GLU A 441 21.52 -34.30 21.73
N ILE A 442 22.48 -33.41 22.04
CA ILE A 442 22.42 -31.97 21.79
C ILE A 442 22.29 -31.64 20.30
N GLY A 443 23.05 -32.26 19.41
CA GLY A 443 22.95 -32.00 17.96
C GLY A 443 21.62 -32.45 17.37
N GLY A 444 21.01 -33.49 17.91
CA GLY A 444 19.68 -33.96 17.56
C GLY A 444 18.58 -33.05 18.04
N ILE A 445 18.72 -32.45 19.24
CA ILE A 445 17.76 -31.47 19.80
C ILE A 445 17.81 -30.19 18.99
N VAL A 446 18.99 -29.62 18.74
CA VAL A 446 19.14 -28.37 17.97
C VAL A 446 18.55 -28.52 16.56
N ARG A 447 18.86 -29.64 15.87
CA ARG A 447 18.26 -29.90 14.55
C ARG A 447 16.73 -29.93 14.58
N ARG A 448 16.14 -30.62 15.59
CA ARG A 448 14.68 -30.66 15.77
C ARG A 448 14.09 -29.28 16.06
N ALA A 449 14.76 -28.47 16.89
CA ALA A 449 14.36 -27.13 17.21
C ALA A 449 14.38 -26.20 15.97
N LEU A 450 15.43 -26.28 15.14
CA LEU A 450 15.53 -25.50 13.90
C LEU A 450 14.42 -25.87 12.91
N VAL A 451 14.12 -27.17 12.76
CA VAL A 451 13.00 -27.63 11.91
C VAL A 451 11.68 -27.13 12.47
N ALA A 452 11.45 -27.23 13.79
CA ALA A 452 10.23 -26.74 14.41
C ALA A 452 10.07 -25.22 14.20
N LEU A 453 11.13 -24.45 14.39
CA LEU A 453 11.10 -23.00 14.21
C LEU A 453 10.84 -22.60 12.74
N GLN A 454 11.46 -23.31 11.79
CA GLN A 454 11.24 -23.12 10.35
C GLN A 454 9.77 -23.38 9.96
N PHE A 455 9.20 -24.49 10.46
CA PHE A 455 7.78 -24.80 10.23
C PHE A 455 6.85 -23.83 10.97
N ALA A 456 7.23 -23.34 12.14
CA ALA A 456 6.46 -22.34 12.87
C ALA A 456 6.36 -21.01 12.08
N ILE A 457 7.47 -20.56 11.45
CA ILE A 457 7.47 -19.40 10.55
C ILE A 457 6.50 -19.64 9.38
N MET A 458 6.62 -20.78 8.70
CA MET A 458 5.77 -21.11 7.55
C MET A 458 4.29 -21.17 7.93
N ILE A 459 3.94 -21.86 9.02
CA ILE A 459 2.56 -21.99 9.51
C ILE A 459 2.01 -20.62 9.94
N GLY A 460 2.82 -19.84 10.68
CA GLY A 460 2.47 -18.50 11.11
C GLY A 460 2.16 -17.58 9.94
N LEU A 461 3.04 -17.51 8.95
CA LEU A 461 2.80 -16.74 7.71
C LEU A 461 1.57 -17.24 6.95
N GLY A 462 1.33 -18.54 6.90
CA GLY A 462 0.16 -19.14 6.27
C GLY A 462 -1.15 -18.73 6.95
N ILE A 463 -1.20 -18.74 8.29
CA ILE A 463 -2.37 -18.29 9.07
C ILE A 463 -2.63 -16.81 8.81
N ILE A 464 -1.59 -15.98 8.86
CA ILE A 464 -1.67 -14.55 8.60
C ILE A 464 -2.21 -14.29 7.18
N ALA A 465 -1.66 -14.98 6.18
CA ALA A 465 -2.08 -14.85 4.78
C ALA A 465 -3.57 -15.17 4.59
N VAL A 466 -4.03 -16.31 5.13
CA VAL A 466 -5.44 -16.73 5.03
C VAL A 466 -6.37 -15.76 5.76
N THR A 467 -5.95 -15.25 6.92
CA THR A 467 -6.75 -14.29 7.70
C THR A 467 -6.90 -12.97 6.96
N ILE A 468 -5.80 -12.41 6.42
CA ILE A 468 -5.83 -11.17 5.63
C ILE A 468 -6.68 -11.35 4.37
N TRP A 469 -6.52 -12.46 3.68
CA TRP A 469 -7.31 -12.77 2.49
C TRP A 469 -8.82 -12.83 2.80
N ARG A 470 -9.22 -13.49 3.89
CA ARG A 470 -10.62 -13.54 4.33
C ARG A 470 -11.14 -12.16 4.72
N GLN A 471 -10.36 -11.35 5.45
CA GLN A 471 -10.73 -9.97 5.78
C GLN A 471 -10.90 -9.12 4.52
N THR A 472 -10.01 -9.26 3.55
CA THR A 472 -10.09 -8.54 2.27
C THR A 472 -11.36 -8.90 1.50
N LEU A 473 -11.66 -10.21 1.38
CA LEU A 473 -12.90 -10.65 0.73
C LEU A 473 -14.15 -10.15 1.48
N PHE A 474 -14.12 -10.18 2.82
CA PHE A 474 -15.21 -9.65 3.63
C PHE A 474 -15.40 -8.16 3.37
N SER A 475 -14.31 -7.37 3.35
CA SER A 475 -14.37 -5.93 3.12
C SER A 475 -14.82 -5.57 1.70
N LEU A 476 -14.51 -6.39 0.69
CA LEU A 476 -14.91 -6.14 -0.70
C LEU A 476 -16.34 -6.58 -1.01
N ASN A 477 -16.81 -7.68 -0.40
CA ASN A 477 -18.05 -8.34 -0.82
C ASN A 477 -19.23 -8.11 0.14
N ASN A 478 -18.99 -7.98 1.45
CA ASN A 478 -20.08 -7.99 2.44
C ASN A 478 -20.57 -6.59 2.83
N GLN A 479 -19.92 -5.52 2.36
CA GLN A 479 -20.28 -4.15 2.70
C GLN A 479 -21.37 -3.57 1.78
N LEU A 480 -21.43 -4.01 0.55
CA LEU A 480 -22.43 -3.59 -0.41
C LEU A 480 -23.55 -4.61 -0.47
N ARG A 481 -24.79 -4.12 -0.40
CA ARG A 481 -25.99 -4.92 -0.65
C ARG A 481 -26.28 -5.07 -2.15
N VAL A 482 -25.40 -4.54 -3.00
CA VAL A 482 -25.49 -4.54 -4.45
C VAL A 482 -24.17 -5.01 -5.06
N ASP A 483 -24.24 -5.62 -6.23
CA ASP A 483 -23.06 -6.06 -6.97
C ASP A 483 -22.28 -4.83 -7.51
N GLY A 484 -21.16 -4.51 -6.87
CA GLY A 484 -20.30 -3.40 -7.28
C GLY A 484 -19.63 -3.57 -8.64
N SER A 485 -19.59 -4.80 -9.18
CA SER A 485 -19.04 -5.08 -10.52
C SER A 485 -19.96 -4.62 -11.65
N SER A 486 -21.24 -4.40 -11.36
CA SER A 486 -22.24 -3.91 -12.30
C SER A 486 -22.49 -2.40 -12.21
N ILE A 487 -21.84 -1.70 -11.25
CA ILE A 487 -22.03 -0.26 -11.07
C ILE A 487 -20.83 0.50 -11.61
N LEU A 488 -21.09 1.37 -12.59
CA LEU A 488 -20.13 2.30 -13.17
C LEU A 488 -20.27 3.66 -12.48
N LEU A 489 -19.17 4.22 -12.02
CA LEU A 489 -19.07 5.56 -11.45
C LEU A 489 -18.52 6.52 -12.51
N ILE A 490 -19.16 7.67 -12.69
CA ILE A 490 -18.76 8.73 -13.62
C ILE A 490 -18.68 10.02 -12.85
N ASP A 491 -17.50 10.60 -12.79
CA ASP A 491 -17.24 11.83 -12.05
C ASP A 491 -17.80 13.05 -12.79
N ASN A 492 -18.33 14.03 -12.05
CA ASN A 492 -18.86 15.31 -12.53
C ASN A 492 -19.98 15.22 -13.59
N ALA A 493 -20.66 14.10 -13.72
CA ALA A 493 -21.69 13.89 -14.72
C ALA A 493 -23.11 14.30 -14.27
N CYS A 494 -23.29 14.78 -13.05
CA CYS A 494 -24.60 15.23 -12.53
C CYS A 494 -24.86 16.72 -12.73
N PHE A 495 -23.85 17.52 -13.02
CA PHE A 495 -23.96 18.94 -13.34
C PHE A 495 -24.24 19.19 -14.82
N PRO A 496 -24.80 20.36 -15.22
CA PRO A 496 -24.80 20.76 -16.62
C PRO A 496 -23.35 20.82 -17.17
N PRO A 497 -23.05 20.27 -18.38
CA PRO A 497 -23.95 19.66 -19.36
C PRO A 497 -24.34 18.20 -19.03
N GLY A 498 -23.83 17.59 -17.99
CA GLY A 498 -24.05 16.18 -17.62
C GLY A 498 -25.53 15.82 -17.37
N LYS A 499 -26.38 16.81 -17.06
CA LYS A 499 -27.82 16.56 -16.89
C LYS A 499 -28.46 16.03 -18.19
N ALA A 500 -28.15 16.62 -19.32
CA ALA A 500 -28.64 16.16 -20.63
C ALA A 500 -28.14 14.75 -20.96
N PHE A 501 -26.90 14.44 -20.61
CA PHE A 501 -26.33 13.10 -20.71
C PHE A 501 -27.07 12.11 -19.80
N ARG A 502 -27.29 12.46 -18.52
CA ARG A 502 -28.02 11.62 -17.56
C ARG A 502 -29.44 11.27 -18.06
N ASP A 503 -30.17 12.26 -18.55
CA ASP A 503 -31.52 12.05 -19.05
C ASP A 503 -31.55 11.09 -20.26
N ARG A 504 -30.47 11.03 -21.03
CA ARG A 504 -30.31 10.12 -22.15
C ARG A 504 -29.88 8.71 -21.75
N LEU A 505 -29.22 8.54 -20.58
CA LEU A 505 -28.71 7.23 -20.11
C LEU A 505 -29.80 6.16 -20.03
N ALA A 506 -30.99 6.52 -19.57
CA ALA A 506 -32.10 5.56 -19.42
C ALA A 506 -32.53 4.90 -20.75
N SER A 507 -32.20 5.52 -21.87
CA SER A 507 -32.49 4.99 -23.24
C SER A 507 -31.36 4.20 -23.84
N LEU A 508 -30.18 4.15 -23.20
CA LEU A 508 -29.02 3.44 -23.74
C LEU A 508 -29.11 1.92 -23.51
N PRO A 509 -28.68 1.10 -24.47
CA PRO A 509 -28.67 -0.35 -24.34
C PRO A 509 -27.75 -0.76 -23.18
N GLY A 510 -28.17 -1.75 -22.41
CA GLY A 510 -27.38 -2.29 -21.29
C GLY A 510 -27.38 -1.44 -20.03
N VAL A 511 -28.03 -0.28 -19.99
CA VAL A 511 -28.23 0.52 -18.78
C VAL A 511 -29.52 0.10 -18.07
N ALA A 512 -29.41 -0.32 -16.83
CA ALA A 512 -30.57 -0.72 -16.00
C ALA A 512 -31.16 0.43 -15.22
N SER A 513 -30.32 1.27 -14.61
CA SER A 513 -30.72 2.44 -13.84
C SER A 513 -29.52 3.38 -13.64
N ALA A 514 -29.79 4.65 -13.35
CA ALA A 514 -28.78 5.63 -13.01
C ALA A 514 -29.25 6.51 -11.86
N SER A 515 -28.33 6.96 -11.02
CA SER A 515 -28.62 7.85 -9.91
C SER A 515 -27.43 8.73 -9.61
N CYS A 516 -27.70 9.94 -9.13
CA CYS A 516 -26.70 10.93 -8.74
C CYS A 516 -26.58 11.04 -7.22
N ALA A 517 -25.34 11.24 -6.75
CA ALA A 517 -25.07 11.58 -5.36
C ALA A 517 -23.85 12.50 -5.27
N SER A 518 -23.65 13.14 -4.14
CA SER A 518 -22.34 13.69 -3.83
C SER A 518 -21.40 12.53 -3.48
N GLU A 519 -20.15 12.59 -3.91
CA GLU A 519 -19.14 11.60 -3.51
C GLU A 519 -19.08 11.46 -1.98
N ALA A 520 -19.27 12.58 -1.31
CA ALA A 520 -19.37 12.70 0.13
C ALA A 520 -20.45 11.83 0.79
N ALA A 521 -21.62 11.74 0.20
CA ALA A 521 -22.73 10.97 0.77
C ALA A 521 -22.45 9.46 0.76
N LEU A 522 -21.64 8.98 -0.21
CA LEU A 522 -21.38 7.56 -0.42
C LEU A 522 -20.07 7.09 0.22
N PHE A 523 -19.03 7.92 0.26
CA PHE A 523 -17.67 7.52 0.60
C PHE A 523 -17.14 8.11 1.92
N ASN A 524 -18.02 8.36 2.90
CA ASN A 524 -17.65 8.94 4.20
C ASN A 524 -16.81 10.24 4.08
N GLY A 525 -17.07 11.02 3.04
CA GLY A 525 -16.59 12.38 2.88
C GLY A 525 -17.74 13.35 3.08
N GLY A 526 -17.51 14.66 2.96
CA GLY A 526 -18.55 15.65 2.96
C GLY A 526 -18.21 16.91 3.71
N MET A 527 -19.14 17.86 3.69
CA MET A 527 -19.00 19.05 4.50
C MET A 527 -19.28 18.70 5.95
N ILE A 528 -18.39 19.13 6.82
CA ILE A 528 -18.56 18.99 8.26
C ILE A 528 -19.54 20.07 8.71
N VAL A 529 -20.59 19.64 9.39
CA VAL A 529 -21.65 20.51 9.92
C VAL A 529 -21.89 20.21 11.40
N SER A 530 -22.41 21.18 12.12
CA SER A 530 -22.88 21.00 13.49
C SER A 530 -24.39 20.88 13.50
N ALA A 531 -24.92 19.90 14.20
CA ALA A 531 -26.35 19.64 14.32
C ALA A 531 -26.74 19.45 15.77
N GLN A 532 -27.94 19.92 16.13
CA GLN A 532 -28.48 19.90 17.47
C GLN A 532 -29.98 19.57 17.45
N VAL A 533 -30.41 18.79 18.43
CA VAL A 533 -31.82 18.49 18.67
C VAL A 533 -32.24 19.18 19.95
N GLN A 534 -33.12 20.16 19.88
CA GLN A 534 -33.61 20.95 21.03
C GLN A 534 -32.46 21.37 21.98
N ALA A 535 -32.60 21.17 23.28
CA ALA A 535 -31.61 21.54 24.29
C ALA A 535 -30.46 20.52 24.47
N ARG A 536 -30.28 19.53 23.55
CA ARG A 536 -29.19 18.56 23.65
C ARG A 536 -27.86 19.15 23.14
N PRO A 537 -26.72 18.60 23.56
CA PRO A 537 -25.43 19.04 23.04
C PRO A 537 -25.38 18.91 21.49
N SER A 538 -24.67 19.85 20.86
CA SER A 538 -24.45 19.78 19.41
C SER A 538 -23.56 18.59 19.03
N LEU A 539 -23.91 17.92 17.94
CA LEU A 539 -23.13 16.84 17.35
C LEU A 539 -22.47 17.34 16.06
N THR A 540 -21.18 17.10 15.92
CA THR A 540 -20.49 17.31 14.66
C THR A 540 -20.69 16.07 13.78
N LEU A 541 -21.11 16.30 12.53
CA LEU A 541 -21.41 15.24 11.58
C LEU A 541 -21.09 15.65 10.14
N LEU A 542 -21.12 14.70 9.23
CA LEU A 542 -20.96 14.94 7.81
C LEU A 542 -22.32 15.22 7.18
N SER A 543 -22.33 16.07 6.16
CA SER A 543 -23.51 16.28 5.33
C SER A 543 -23.21 15.88 3.88
N GLY A 544 -24.13 15.14 3.28
CA GLY A 544 -24.04 14.69 1.90
C GLY A 544 -25.36 14.81 1.16
N SER A 545 -25.29 15.16 -0.12
CA SER A 545 -26.47 15.29 -0.97
C SER A 545 -26.66 14.05 -1.84
N VAL A 546 -27.92 13.68 -2.04
CA VAL A 546 -28.33 12.57 -2.91
C VAL A 546 -29.49 13.00 -3.81
N ASP A 547 -29.65 12.33 -4.93
CA ASP A 547 -30.84 12.42 -5.76
C ASP A 547 -31.94 11.48 -5.24
N PHE A 548 -33.17 11.69 -5.72
CA PHE A 548 -34.30 10.81 -5.41
C PHE A 548 -33.99 9.36 -5.86
N GLY A 549 -34.28 8.39 -4.99
CA GLY A 549 -34.00 6.99 -5.26
C GLY A 549 -32.54 6.54 -5.15
N ALA A 550 -31.60 7.47 -4.80
CA ALA A 550 -30.18 7.14 -4.73
C ALA A 550 -29.87 6.13 -3.61
N LEU A 551 -30.50 6.23 -2.47
CA LEU A 551 -30.28 5.30 -1.36
C LEU A 551 -30.78 3.89 -1.71
N GLU A 552 -31.95 3.81 -2.37
CA GLU A 552 -32.53 2.56 -2.88
C GLU A 552 -31.68 1.96 -4.02
N PHE A 553 -31.07 2.82 -4.85
CA PHE A 553 -30.13 2.37 -5.88
C PHE A 553 -28.98 1.57 -5.29
N TYR A 554 -28.47 1.94 -4.11
CA TYR A 554 -27.45 1.19 -3.37
C TYR A 554 -28.01 0.07 -2.48
N GLY A 555 -29.29 -0.27 -2.65
CA GLY A 555 -29.96 -1.37 -1.93
C GLY A 555 -30.24 -1.06 -0.46
N LEU A 556 -30.16 0.20 -0.06
CA LEU A 556 -30.50 0.61 1.29
C LEU A 556 -32.03 0.62 1.47
N ARG A 557 -32.46 0.30 2.68
CA ARG A 557 -33.85 0.40 3.13
C ARG A 557 -33.87 1.17 4.44
N PRO A 558 -34.86 2.03 4.68
CA PRO A 558 -34.94 2.77 5.92
C PRO A 558 -35.14 1.82 7.11
N LEU A 559 -34.43 2.07 8.21
CA LEU A 559 -34.63 1.36 9.49
C LEU A 559 -35.94 1.79 10.15
N ALA A 560 -36.31 3.07 9.95
CA ALA A 560 -37.61 3.64 10.30
C ALA A 560 -37.90 4.83 9.39
N GLY A 561 -39.16 5.18 9.23
CA GLY A 561 -39.58 6.25 8.35
C GLY A 561 -39.48 5.89 6.86
N ARG A 562 -39.06 6.84 6.05
CA ARG A 562 -38.96 6.71 4.58
C ARG A 562 -37.72 7.43 4.05
N PHE A 563 -37.40 7.18 2.80
CA PHE A 563 -36.44 7.98 2.04
C PHE A 563 -37.16 9.08 1.22
N PHE A 564 -36.42 9.83 0.44
CA PHE A 564 -36.91 10.98 -0.33
C PHE A 564 -37.81 10.55 -1.49
N ASP A 565 -38.91 11.31 -1.68
CA ASP A 565 -39.89 11.07 -2.75
C ASP A 565 -40.09 12.39 -3.54
N GLN A 566 -39.85 12.37 -4.82
CA GLN A 566 -39.98 13.53 -5.72
C GLN A 566 -41.38 14.14 -5.73
N ASN A 567 -42.40 13.34 -5.47
CA ASN A 567 -43.80 13.79 -5.46
C ASN A 567 -44.21 14.50 -4.16
N ARG A 568 -43.30 14.55 -3.17
CA ARG A 568 -43.56 15.27 -1.91
C ARG A 568 -42.82 16.61 -1.91
N GLY A 569 -43.58 17.70 -1.83
CA GLY A 569 -43.03 19.02 -1.93
C GLY A 569 -42.01 19.39 -0.86
N ASP A 570 -42.08 18.78 0.34
CA ASP A 570 -41.10 19.01 1.41
C ASP A 570 -39.74 18.34 1.14
N ASP A 571 -39.74 17.24 0.40
CA ASP A 571 -38.51 16.53 0.02
C ASP A 571 -37.79 17.19 -1.16
N SER A 572 -38.55 17.91 -2.02
CA SER A 572 -38.00 18.64 -3.16
C SER A 572 -37.60 20.09 -2.85
N ARG A 573 -37.83 20.54 -1.62
CA ARG A 573 -37.35 21.85 -1.18
C ARG A 573 -35.85 21.90 -1.15
N LEU A 574 -35.31 22.75 -1.99
CA LEU A 574 -33.90 23.04 -2.03
C LEU A 574 -33.46 23.78 -0.77
N LEU A 575 -32.20 23.66 -0.40
CA LEU A 575 -31.55 24.47 0.62
C LEU A 575 -31.41 25.91 0.05
N ASP A 576 -32.51 26.59 -0.20
CA ASP A 576 -32.52 27.98 -0.66
C ASP A 576 -32.61 28.93 0.56
N GLU A 577 -31.86 30.02 0.50
CA GLU A 577 -31.85 31.07 1.54
C GLU A 577 -33.22 31.68 1.76
N ASN A 578 -34.05 31.71 0.72
CA ASN A 578 -35.36 32.31 0.70
C ASN A 578 -36.53 31.32 0.81
N ALA A 579 -36.25 30.01 0.95
CA ALA A 579 -37.31 29.02 1.03
C ALA A 579 -37.96 29.01 2.42
N GLU A 580 -39.25 29.40 2.48
CA GLU A 580 -40.06 29.19 3.67
C GLU A 580 -40.27 27.67 3.91
N GLY A 581 -39.90 27.19 5.08
CA GLY A 581 -40.09 25.79 5.51
C GLY A 581 -38.80 25.03 5.80
N SER A 582 -38.98 23.89 6.43
CA SER A 582 -37.87 23.00 6.86
C SER A 582 -37.70 21.89 5.83
N PRO A 583 -36.53 21.79 5.14
CA PRO A 583 -36.27 20.69 4.22
C PRO A 583 -36.19 19.35 4.99
N SER A 584 -36.68 18.29 4.36
CA SER A 584 -36.58 16.94 4.87
C SER A 584 -35.13 16.44 4.88
N ILE A 585 -34.77 15.70 5.93
CA ILE A 585 -33.45 15.02 6.02
C ILE A 585 -33.61 13.55 6.38
N VAL A 586 -32.64 12.77 5.93
CA VAL A 586 -32.39 11.38 6.39
C VAL A 586 -31.09 11.39 7.19
N ILE A 587 -31.05 10.69 8.31
CA ILE A 587 -29.84 10.51 9.10
C ILE A 587 -29.42 9.04 9.10
N ASN A 588 -28.11 8.77 9.26
CA ASN A 588 -27.66 7.42 9.43
C ASN A 588 -27.78 6.95 10.89
N GLU A 589 -27.64 5.65 11.13
CA GLU A 589 -27.80 5.04 12.46
C GLU A 589 -26.80 5.62 13.47
N THR A 590 -25.56 5.90 13.04
CA THR A 590 -24.53 6.53 13.89
C THR A 590 -24.91 7.95 14.27
N ALA A 591 -25.50 8.75 13.38
CA ALA A 591 -26.00 10.09 13.70
C ALA A 591 -27.19 10.01 14.65
N MET A 592 -28.11 9.06 14.44
CA MET A 592 -29.23 8.83 15.33
C MET A 592 -28.78 8.62 16.79
N ARG A 593 -27.83 7.71 17.00
CA ARG A 593 -27.27 7.46 18.34
C ARG A 593 -26.52 8.67 18.89
N GLY A 594 -25.76 9.38 18.06
CA GLY A 594 -24.99 10.56 18.44
C GLY A 594 -25.87 11.75 18.83
N LEU A 595 -27.04 11.90 18.22
CA LEU A 595 -28.07 12.89 18.57
C LEU A 595 -28.89 12.49 19.82
N GLY A 596 -28.62 11.31 20.40
CA GLY A 596 -29.22 10.83 21.65
C GLY A 596 -30.57 10.14 21.48
N PHE A 597 -30.89 9.61 20.31
CA PHE A 597 -32.06 8.76 20.13
C PHE A 597 -31.75 7.29 20.39
N SER A 598 -32.62 6.61 21.10
CA SER A 598 -32.43 5.20 21.48
C SER A 598 -32.95 4.21 20.44
N SER A 599 -33.80 4.65 19.53
CA SER A 599 -34.33 3.83 18.43
C SER A 599 -34.58 4.63 17.17
N PRO A 600 -34.54 3.99 15.98
CA PRO A 600 -34.85 4.66 14.71
C PRO A 600 -36.24 5.30 14.67
N ALA A 601 -37.25 4.63 15.23
CA ALA A 601 -38.61 5.15 15.26
C ALA A 601 -38.76 6.42 16.11
N GLN A 602 -37.95 6.59 17.15
CA GLN A 602 -37.97 7.79 17.99
C GLN A 602 -37.36 9.02 17.28
N ALA A 603 -36.47 8.81 16.34
CA ALA A 603 -35.81 9.89 15.61
C ALA A 603 -36.71 10.48 14.50
N VAL A 604 -37.56 9.67 13.90
CA VAL A 604 -38.45 10.09 12.81
C VAL A 604 -39.48 11.12 13.32
N GLY A 605 -39.68 12.20 12.56
CA GLY A 605 -40.54 13.31 12.91
C GLY A 605 -39.91 14.36 13.85
N GLN A 606 -38.67 14.10 14.32
CA GLN A 606 -37.96 15.07 15.15
C GLN A 606 -37.27 16.16 14.31
N THR A 607 -37.19 17.36 14.86
CA THR A 607 -36.56 18.50 14.22
C THR A 607 -35.09 18.60 14.66
N VAL A 608 -34.20 18.73 13.69
CA VAL A 608 -32.77 18.98 13.87
C VAL A 608 -32.44 20.38 13.40
N ILE A 609 -31.81 21.16 14.27
CA ILE A 609 -31.25 22.47 13.90
C ILE A 609 -29.80 22.24 13.52
N TRP A 610 -29.39 22.56 12.31
CA TRP A 610 -28.05 22.38 11.84
C TRP A 610 -27.56 23.54 10.96
N ASN A 611 -26.22 23.70 10.92
CA ASN A 611 -25.60 24.72 10.10
C ASN A 611 -25.55 24.22 8.66
N ARG A 612 -26.49 24.66 7.85
CA ARG A 612 -26.58 24.34 6.42
C ARG A 612 -25.56 25.21 5.69
N ARG A 613 -24.50 24.62 5.15
CA ARG A 613 -23.67 25.34 4.20
C ARG A 613 -24.20 25.08 2.80
N ILE A 614 -24.69 26.16 2.21
CA ILE A 614 -25.07 26.21 0.80
C ILE A 614 -23.82 26.67 0.05
N TRP A 615 -23.56 26.08 -1.10
CA TRP A 615 -22.56 26.60 -2.02
C TRP A 615 -23.07 27.98 -2.49
N SER A 616 -22.48 29.03 -1.98
CA SER A 616 -22.79 30.42 -2.37
C SER A 616 -21.48 31.07 -2.84
N PRO A 617 -21.55 31.86 -3.93
CA PRO A 617 -20.43 32.71 -4.34
C PRO A 617 -20.08 33.80 -3.33
N GLN A 618 -20.89 34.11 -2.35
CA GLN A 618 -20.63 35.13 -1.32
C GLN A 618 -20.26 34.50 0.02
N PRO A 619 -19.48 35.21 0.89
CA PRO A 619 -19.17 34.73 2.24
C PRO A 619 -20.46 34.48 3.01
N ASN A 620 -20.87 33.24 3.12
CA ASN A 620 -22.09 32.87 3.83
C ASN A 620 -21.69 32.23 5.17
N PRO A 621 -22.07 32.81 6.32
CA PRO A 621 -21.79 32.26 7.63
C PRO A 621 -22.44 30.89 7.86
N GLY A 622 -23.17 30.38 6.86
CA GLY A 622 -23.96 29.17 6.96
C GLY A 622 -25.38 29.54 7.48
N ILE A 623 -26.39 29.02 6.82
CA ILE A 623 -27.78 29.20 7.28
C ILE A 623 -28.01 28.15 8.38
N VAL A 624 -28.25 28.64 9.59
CA VAL A 624 -28.76 27.76 10.66
C VAL A 624 -30.28 27.60 10.42
N GLY A 625 -30.68 26.36 10.15
CA GLY A 625 -32.06 26.07 9.86
C GLY A 625 -32.54 24.76 10.46
N ALA A 626 -33.82 24.67 10.69
CA ALA A 626 -34.49 23.48 11.14
C ALA A 626 -34.73 22.51 9.96
N SER A 627 -34.66 21.23 10.20
CA SER A 627 -35.00 20.15 9.25
C SER A 627 -35.69 19.00 9.97
N GLU A 628 -36.67 18.40 9.34
CA GLU A 628 -37.39 17.25 9.89
C GLU A 628 -36.70 15.95 9.47
N ILE A 629 -36.46 15.05 10.42
CA ILE A 629 -35.96 13.70 10.15
C ILE A 629 -37.11 12.87 9.60
N ILE A 630 -37.09 12.55 8.30
CA ILE A 630 -38.12 11.73 7.64
C ILE A 630 -37.81 10.25 7.66
N GLY A 631 -36.52 9.89 7.89
CA GLY A 631 -36.09 8.51 7.94
C GLY A 631 -34.69 8.32 8.54
N VAL A 632 -34.43 7.10 8.96
CA VAL A 632 -33.14 6.65 9.45
C VAL A 632 -32.61 5.58 8.50
N ALA A 633 -31.46 5.85 7.87
CA ALA A 633 -30.77 4.90 7.02
C ALA A 633 -29.80 4.02 7.84
N PRO A 634 -29.58 2.76 7.45
CA PRO A 634 -28.47 1.99 8.00
C PRO A 634 -27.13 2.65 7.65
N ASP A 635 -26.13 2.42 8.47
CA ASP A 635 -24.77 2.89 8.18
C ASP A 635 -24.26 2.24 6.89
N LEU A 636 -23.76 3.06 5.97
CA LEU A 636 -23.09 2.60 4.76
C LEU A 636 -21.58 2.62 5.00
N VAL A 637 -20.97 1.44 5.08
CA VAL A 637 -19.55 1.27 5.38
C VAL A 637 -18.83 0.81 4.12
N LEU A 638 -18.17 1.69 3.42
CA LEU A 638 -17.36 1.34 2.25
C LEU A 638 -15.87 1.16 2.59
N ASP A 639 -15.38 1.84 3.61
CA ASP A 639 -14.03 1.65 4.18
C ASP A 639 -14.13 1.13 5.63
N THR A 640 -13.90 -0.17 5.82
CA THR A 640 -13.94 -0.82 7.14
C THR A 640 -12.80 -0.43 8.06
N ARG A 641 -11.81 0.32 7.58
CA ARG A 641 -10.67 0.82 8.38
C ARG A 641 -10.99 2.13 9.09
N ARG A 642 -12.05 2.80 8.68
CA ARG A 642 -12.49 4.08 9.25
C ARG A 642 -13.72 3.89 10.09
N PRO A 643 -13.87 4.65 11.19
CA PRO A 643 -15.11 4.68 11.93
C PRO A 643 -16.22 5.23 11.04
N VAL A 644 -17.44 4.74 11.24
CA VAL A 644 -18.61 5.30 10.57
C VAL A 644 -18.87 6.69 11.16
N TRP A 645 -18.95 7.67 10.27
CA TRP A 645 -19.30 9.02 10.66
C TRP A 645 -20.81 9.21 10.84
N PRO A 646 -21.23 9.94 11.85
CA PRO A 646 -22.60 10.44 11.87
C PRO A 646 -22.85 11.32 10.65
N GLN A 647 -23.95 11.09 9.94
CA GLN A 647 -24.23 11.72 8.67
C GLN A 647 -25.67 12.24 8.57
N ILE A 648 -25.83 13.45 8.02
CA ILE A 648 -27.08 13.98 7.50
C ILE A 648 -27.05 13.85 5.97
N ILE A 649 -28.12 13.30 5.42
CA ILE A 649 -28.35 13.15 3.99
C ILE A 649 -29.55 14.03 3.61
N TYR A 650 -29.45 14.77 2.51
CA TYR A 650 -30.47 15.68 2.02
C TYR A 650 -30.49 15.71 0.48
N VAL A 651 -31.47 16.36 -0.10
CA VAL A 651 -31.56 16.53 -1.55
C VAL A 651 -31.11 17.93 -1.92
N GLU A 652 -30.01 18.06 -2.66
CA GLU A 652 -29.55 19.36 -3.22
C GLU A 652 -28.87 19.11 -4.58
N PRO A 653 -29.59 19.34 -5.68
CA PRO A 653 -29.08 19.03 -7.02
C PRO A 653 -27.74 19.69 -7.37
N LYS A 654 -27.46 20.88 -6.82
CA LYS A 654 -26.20 21.61 -7.06
C LYS A 654 -24.97 20.97 -6.42
N MET A 655 -25.17 20.00 -5.52
CA MET A 655 -24.11 19.33 -4.78
C MET A 655 -23.83 17.90 -5.30
N LEU A 656 -24.58 17.44 -6.30
CA LEU A 656 -24.46 16.11 -6.87
C LEU A 656 -23.27 16.06 -7.84
N SER A 657 -22.24 15.31 -7.53
CA SER A 657 -20.99 15.25 -8.34
C SER A 657 -20.77 13.90 -9.00
N LEU A 658 -21.29 12.82 -8.44
CA LEU A 658 -21.01 11.45 -8.84
C LEU A 658 -22.26 10.82 -9.45
N LEU A 659 -22.17 10.41 -10.70
CA LEU A 659 -23.19 9.63 -11.37
C LEU A 659 -22.87 8.15 -11.27
N SER A 660 -23.79 7.38 -10.75
CA SER A 660 -23.72 5.94 -10.63
C SER A 660 -24.67 5.29 -11.63
N VAL A 661 -24.14 4.43 -12.49
CA VAL A 661 -24.90 3.76 -13.54
C VAL A 661 -24.86 2.26 -13.31
N ARG A 662 -26.00 1.63 -13.16
CA ARG A 662 -26.11 0.18 -13.06
C ARG A 662 -26.23 -0.42 -14.45
N LEU A 663 -25.35 -1.36 -14.76
CA LEU A 663 -25.29 -2.04 -16.05
C LEU A 663 -25.92 -3.44 -15.97
N ASN A 664 -26.49 -3.89 -17.08
CA ASN A 664 -26.91 -5.28 -17.25
C ASN A 664 -25.70 -6.16 -17.58
N GLY A 665 -25.40 -7.15 -16.72
CA GLY A 665 -24.16 -7.93 -16.77
C GLY A 665 -23.81 -8.60 -18.08
N SER A 666 -24.80 -8.95 -18.92
CA SER A 666 -24.58 -9.59 -20.22
C SER A 666 -24.20 -8.62 -21.35
N GLN A 667 -24.36 -7.31 -21.17
CA GLN A 667 -24.20 -6.28 -22.21
C GLN A 667 -23.22 -5.17 -21.81
N ILE A 668 -22.29 -5.46 -20.91
CA ILE A 668 -21.35 -4.44 -20.38
C ILE A 668 -20.51 -3.79 -21.51
N PRO A 669 -19.90 -4.52 -22.45
CA PRO A 669 -19.08 -3.88 -23.49
C PRO A 669 -19.89 -2.91 -24.39
N GLU A 670 -21.08 -3.31 -24.79
CA GLU A 670 -21.99 -2.52 -25.62
C GLU A 670 -22.49 -1.27 -24.85
N ALA A 671 -22.82 -1.44 -23.57
CA ALA A 671 -23.24 -0.36 -22.71
C ALA A 671 -22.12 0.67 -22.52
N LEU A 672 -20.87 0.22 -22.29
CA LEU A 672 -19.73 1.11 -22.16
C LEU A 672 -19.47 1.92 -23.43
N ALA A 673 -19.53 1.28 -24.61
CA ALA A 673 -19.36 1.98 -25.89
C ALA A 673 -20.48 3.01 -26.13
N ALA A 674 -21.74 2.66 -25.80
CA ALA A 674 -22.88 3.57 -25.94
C ALA A 674 -22.77 4.76 -24.99
N ILE A 675 -22.33 4.54 -23.76
CA ILE A 675 -22.10 5.56 -22.73
C ILE A 675 -20.97 6.51 -23.17
N ASP A 676 -19.84 5.99 -23.63
CA ASP A 676 -18.69 6.79 -24.11
C ASP A 676 -19.11 7.67 -25.30
N ALA A 677 -19.83 7.11 -26.27
CA ALA A 677 -20.33 7.83 -27.43
C ALA A 677 -21.34 8.93 -27.03
N ALA A 678 -22.28 8.64 -26.15
CA ALA A 678 -23.27 9.60 -25.68
C ALA A 678 -22.63 10.74 -24.88
N TRP A 679 -21.62 10.45 -24.08
CA TRP A 679 -20.85 11.45 -23.33
C TRP A 679 -20.11 12.38 -24.29
N TYR A 680 -19.35 11.80 -25.24
CA TYR A 680 -18.59 12.59 -26.21
C TYR A 680 -19.48 13.50 -27.06
N GLN A 681 -20.66 13.02 -27.49
CA GLN A 681 -21.64 13.82 -28.23
C GLN A 681 -22.17 15.00 -27.43
N THR A 682 -22.18 14.91 -26.09
CA THR A 682 -22.74 15.94 -25.21
C THR A 682 -21.69 16.93 -24.71
N THR A 683 -20.47 16.45 -24.47
CA THR A 683 -19.42 17.23 -23.79
C THR A 683 -18.20 17.51 -24.64
N HIS A 684 -18.03 16.80 -25.75
CA HIS A 684 -16.83 16.79 -26.61
C HIS A 684 -15.52 16.48 -25.84
N THR A 685 -15.62 15.80 -24.69
CA THR A 685 -14.48 15.39 -23.87
C THR A 685 -14.51 13.89 -23.63
N SER A 686 -13.36 13.31 -23.25
CA SER A 686 -13.30 11.91 -22.83
C SER A 686 -13.96 11.70 -21.48
N ILE A 687 -14.66 10.58 -21.32
CA ILE A 687 -15.36 10.24 -20.08
C ILE A 687 -14.38 9.66 -19.05
N ARG A 688 -14.42 10.16 -17.82
CA ARG A 688 -13.75 9.54 -16.68
C ARG A 688 -14.72 8.61 -15.97
N ARG A 689 -14.49 7.34 -16.10
CA ARG A 689 -15.33 6.30 -15.52
C ARG A 689 -14.52 5.21 -14.84
N ARG A 690 -15.07 4.65 -13.77
CA ARG A 690 -14.48 3.51 -13.04
C ARG A 690 -15.59 2.62 -12.49
N PHE A 691 -15.36 1.33 -12.39
CA PHE A 691 -16.30 0.46 -11.69
C PHE A 691 -16.21 0.68 -10.18
N LEU A 692 -17.33 0.57 -9.49
CA LEU A 692 -17.39 0.65 -8.03
C LEU A 692 -16.51 -0.42 -7.38
N SER A 693 -16.46 -1.64 -7.94
CA SER A 693 -15.56 -2.70 -7.50
C SER A 693 -14.08 -2.32 -7.61
N GLN A 694 -13.70 -1.63 -8.70
CA GLN A 694 -12.34 -1.11 -8.87
C GLN A 694 -12.03 -0.01 -7.85
N HIS A 695 -12.94 0.92 -7.63
CA HIS A 695 -12.79 1.96 -6.62
C HIS A 695 -12.61 1.36 -5.21
N LEU A 696 -13.36 0.30 -4.86
CA LEU A 696 -13.16 -0.41 -3.61
C LEU A 696 -11.81 -1.12 -3.53
N GLN A 697 -11.35 -1.73 -4.64
CA GLN A 697 -10.01 -2.33 -4.69
C GLN A 697 -8.92 -1.27 -4.48
N ASP A 698 -9.07 -0.06 -5.02
CA ASP A 698 -8.14 1.05 -4.81
C ASP A 698 -8.12 1.48 -3.33
N ILE A 699 -9.28 1.54 -2.66
CA ILE A 699 -9.38 1.81 -1.22
C ILE A 699 -8.60 0.76 -0.40
N TYR A 700 -8.68 -0.52 -0.77
CA TYR A 700 -8.03 -1.62 -0.06
C TYR A 700 -6.68 -2.04 -0.69
N ALA A 701 -6.13 -1.29 -1.64
CA ALA A 701 -4.91 -1.65 -2.36
C ALA A 701 -3.74 -2.01 -1.43
N ASP A 702 -3.54 -1.26 -0.36
CA ASP A 702 -2.52 -1.52 0.66
C ASP A 702 -2.71 -2.87 1.36
N VAL A 703 -3.96 -3.21 1.72
CA VAL A 703 -4.29 -4.47 2.41
C VAL A 703 -4.11 -5.65 1.45
N ILE A 704 -4.52 -5.47 0.19
CA ILE A 704 -4.36 -6.47 -0.87
C ILE A 704 -2.86 -6.72 -1.12
N LEU A 705 -2.06 -5.65 -1.24
CA LEU A 705 -0.61 -5.75 -1.44
C LEU A 705 0.06 -6.44 -0.25
N GLN A 706 -0.32 -6.08 0.98
CA GLN A 706 0.17 -6.72 2.20
C GLN A 706 -0.18 -8.21 2.24
N GLY A 707 -1.43 -8.57 1.94
CA GLY A 707 -1.88 -9.97 1.87
C GLY A 707 -1.15 -10.77 0.80
N THR A 708 -0.92 -10.19 -0.37
CA THR A 708 -0.19 -10.81 -1.47
C THR A 708 1.28 -11.06 -1.10
N ALA A 709 1.94 -10.06 -0.52
CA ALA A 709 3.34 -10.17 -0.09
C ALA A 709 3.52 -11.26 0.98
N ILE A 710 2.62 -11.32 1.97
CA ILE A 710 2.65 -12.35 3.02
C ILE A 710 2.37 -13.74 2.43
N SER A 711 1.43 -13.85 1.49
CA SER A 711 1.12 -15.12 0.81
C SER A 711 2.30 -15.64 0.01
N LEU A 712 2.99 -14.77 -0.73
CA LEU A 712 4.22 -15.11 -1.44
C LEU A 712 5.32 -15.53 -0.45
N GLY A 713 5.49 -14.80 0.65
CA GLY A 713 6.41 -15.13 1.72
C GLY A 713 6.12 -16.49 2.35
N ALA A 714 4.86 -16.81 2.62
CA ALA A 714 4.43 -18.11 3.12
C ALA A 714 4.72 -19.25 2.12
N GLY A 715 4.44 -19.01 0.83
CA GLY A 715 4.76 -19.95 -0.24
C GLY A 715 6.28 -20.23 -0.35
N LEU A 716 7.10 -19.19 -0.31
CA LEU A 716 8.57 -19.32 -0.31
C LEU A 716 9.06 -20.05 0.93
N ALA A 717 8.55 -19.72 2.11
CA ALA A 717 8.89 -20.43 3.35
C ALA A 717 8.51 -21.92 3.26
N ALA A 718 7.36 -22.26 2.63
CA ALA A 718 6.95 -23.62 2.39
C ALA A 718 7.91 -24.38 1.45
N VAL A 719 8.33 -23.75 0.36
CA VAL A 719 9.31 -24.34 -0.57
C VAL A 719 10.66 -24.58 0.13
N ILE A 720 11.16 -23.59 0.89
CA ILE A 720 12.42 -23.71 1.64
C ILE A 720 12.30 -24.83 2.69
N ALA A 721 11.16 -24.91 3.40
CA ALA A 721 10.91 -25.94 4.39
C ALA A 721 10.85 -27.36 3.75
N ALA A 722 10.18 -27.50 2.61
CA ALA A 722 10.11 -28.74 1.87
C ALA A 722 11.49 -29.20 1.38
N LEU A 723 12.29 -28.29 0.79
CA LEU A 723 13.67 -28.58 0.34
C LEU A 723 14.56 -29.02 1.52
N GLY A 724 14.45 -28.34 2.66
CA GLY A 724 15.18 -28.71 3.87
C GLY A 724 14.82 -30.08 4.40
N LEU A 725 13.51 -30.33 4.50
CA LEU A 725 13.01 -31.61 4.99
C LEU A 725 13.36 -32.76 4.04
N PHE A 726 13.32 -32.51 2.72
CA PHE A 726 13.76 -33.47 1.70
C PHE A 726 15.21 -33.86 1.89
N GLY A 727 16.13 -32.90 2.07
CA GLY A 727 17.54 -33.15 2.32
C GLY A 727 17.79 -33.87 3.64
N LEU A 728 17.08 -33.53 4.71
CA LEU A 728 17.18 -34.17 6.02
C LEU A 728 16.62 -35.60 6.01
N SER A 729 15.50 -35.85 5.33
CA SER A 729 14.87 -37.17 5.25
C SER A 729 15.73 -38.13 4.43
N ALA A 730 16.31 -37.70 3.32
CA ALA A 730 17.23 -38.46 2.51
C ALA A 730 18.44 -38.92 3.35
N ARG A 731 19.00 -38.03 4.16
CA ARG A 731 20.13 -38.34 5.02
C ARG A 731 19.77 -39.29 6.17
N SER A 732 18.67 -39.00 6.89
CA SER A 732 18.22 -39.87 7.99
C SER A 732 17.93 -41.31 7.54
N ALA A 733 17.39 -41.43 6.32
CA ALA A 733 17.17 -42.75 5.70
C ALA A 733 18.48 -43.52 5.43
N GLN A 734 19.52 -42.83 4.93
CA GLN A 734 20.83 -43.42 4.70
C GLN A 734 21.51 -43.88 6.02
N GLU A 735 21.46 -43.04 7.05
CA GLU A 735 22.08 -43.37 8.35
C GLU A 735 21.43 -44.58 9.05
N ARG A 736 20.17 -44.84 8.79
CA ARG A 736 19.40 -45.94 9.39
C ARG A 736 19.27 -47.17 8.48
N THR A 737 19.97 -47.21 7.34
CA THR A 737 19.84 -48.32 6.37
C THR A 737 20.13 -49.66 7.03
N LYS A 738 21.17 -49.76 7.90
CA LYS A 738 21.51 -50.96 8.65
C LYS A 738 20.44 -51.38 9.69
N GLU A 739 19.91 -50.40 10.46
CA GLU A 739 18.80 -50.60 11.42
C GLU A 739 17.56 -51.11 10.70
N ILE A 740 17.20 -50.46 9.57
CA ILE A 740 16.08 -50.87 8.73
C ILE A 740 16.28 -52.28 8.15
N GLY A 741 17.50 -52.59 7.73
CA GLY A 741 17.87 -53.93 7.24
C GLY A 741 17.68 -55.01 8.32
N ILE A 742 18.17 -54.77 9.54
CA ILE A 742 18.02 -55.67 10.68
C ILE A 742 16.53 -55.88 11.04
N ARG A 743 15.76 -54.80 11.15
CA ARG A 743 14.32 -54.88 11.46
C ARG A 743 13.55 -55.68 10.41
N LYS A 744 13.88 -55.51 9.14
CA LYS A 744 13.30 -56.29 8.04
C LYS A 744 13.68 -57.76 8.12
N ALA A 745 14.91 -58.03 8.46
CA ALA A 745 15.39 -59.43 8.65
C ALA A 745 14.65 -60.11 9.84
N LEU A 746 14.24 -59.33 10.87
CA LEU A 746 13.47 -59.76 12.02
C LEU A 746 11.94 -59.74 11.78
N GLY A 747 11.45 -59.52 10.53
CA GLY A 747 10.03 -59.59 10.19
C GLY A 747 9.29 -58.24 10.23
N GLY A 748 9.98 -57.12 10.44
CA GLY A 748 9.33 -55.78 10.47
C GLY A 748 8.69 -55.42 9.12
N SER A 749 7.41 -54.99 9.18
CA SER A 749 6.65 -54.60 7.99
C SER A 749 7.16 -53.28 7.38
N ARG A 750 6.86 -53.03 6.09
CA ARG A 750 7.17 -51.75 5.42
C ARG A 750 6.40 -50.58 6.08
N VAL A 751 5.22 -50.84 6.62
CA VAL A 751 4.38 -49.85 7.29
C VAL A 751 4.99 -49.40 8.61
N ASP A 752 5.59 -50.34 9.38
CA ASP A 752 6.24 -50.00 10.66
C ASP A 752 7.45 -49.10 10.46
N ILE A 753 8.24 -49.35 9.42
CA ILE A 753 9.41 -48.55 9.06
C ILE A 753 8.96 -47.16 8.61
N LEU A 754 7.89 -47.08 7.76
CA LEU A 754 7.33 -45.83 7.28
C LEU A 754 6.78 -45.00 8.45
N ARG A 755 5.97 -45.61 9.34
CA ARG A 755 5.41 -44.95 10.52
C ARG A 755 6.49 -44.39 11.44
N MET A 756 7.55 -45.15 11.68
CA MET A 756 8.67 -44.73 12.51
C MET A 756 9.35 -43.46 11.93
N LEU A 757 9.65 -43.49 10.61
CA LEU A 757 10.28 -42.35 9.94
C LEU A 757 9.36 -41.13 9.89
N LEU A 758 8.11 -41.32 9.57
CA LEU A 758 7.13 -40.22 9.53
C LEU A 758 6.95 -39.55 10.90
N TRP A 759 6.83 -40.38 11.98
CA TRP A 759 6.66 -39.86 13.34
C TRP A 759 7.85 -39.04 13.86
N GLN A 760 9.06 -39.37 13.41
CA GLN A 760 10.26 -38.63 13.77
C GLN A 760 10.23 -37.17 13.27
N PHE A 761 9.66 -36.96 12.08
CA PHE A 761 9.54 -35.62 11.49
C PHE A 761 8.21 -34.92 11.85
N ALA A 762 7.16 -35.67 12.17
CA ALA A 762 5.89 -35.11 12.62
C ALA A 762 5.97 -34.37 13.96
N ARG A 763 6.73 -34.94 14.95
CA ARG A 763 6.87 -34.37 16.30
C ARG A 763 7.33 -32.90 16.32
N PRO A 764 8.42 -32.48 15.63
CA PRO A 764 8.82 -31.07 15.57
C PRO A 764 7.76 -30.17 14.96
N ILE A 765 6.98 -30.65 13.98
CA ILE A 765 5.94 -29.88 13.29
C ILE A 765 4.71 -29.69 14.20
N LEU A 766 4.38 -30.66 15.04
CA LEU A 766 3.32 -30.50 16.05
C LEU A 766 3.69 -29.39 17.04
N TRP A 767 4.93 -29.32 17.49
CA TRP A 767 5.40 -28.20 18.31
C TRP A 767 5.42 -26.87 17.56
N ALA A 768 5.77 -26.89 16.27
CA ALA A 768 5.70 -25.74 15.41
C ALA A 768 4.28 -25.15 15.31
N ASN A 769 3.24 -26.00 15.26
CA ASN A 769 1.85 -25.57 15.28
C ASN A 769 1.52 -24.78 16.56
N VAL A 770 1.91 -25.31 17.73
CA VAL A 770 1.63 -24.62 19.00
C VAL A 770 2.28 -23.22 19.02
N ILE A 771 3.55 -23.11 18.62
CA ILE A 771 4.26 -21.83 18.58
C ILE A 771 3.59 -20.86 17.58
N ALA A 772 3.29 -21.36 16.38
CA ALA A 772 2.70 -20.57 15.31
C ALA A 772 1.29 -20.09 15.67
N TRP A 773 0.46 -20.94 16.28
CA TRP A 773 -0.92 -20.59 16.63
C TRP A 773 -0.97 -19.47 17.66
N VAL A 774 -0.14 -19.53 18.69
CA VAL A 774 -0.08 -18.48 19.72
C VAL A 774 0.39 -17.16 19.10
N ALA A 775 1.50 -17.18 18.35
CA ALA A 775 2.07 -15.98 17.75
C ALA A 775 1.15 -15.36 16.68
N ALA A 776 0.67 -16.16 15.73
CA ALA A 776 -0.20 -15.66 14.66
C ALA A 776 -1.58 -15.26 15.20
N GLY A 777 -2.12 -15.97 16.18
CA GLY A 777 -3.39 -15.62 16.82
C GLY A 777 -3.32 -14.26 17.51
N TYR A 778 -2.26 -14.00 18.29
CA TYR A 778 -2.05 -12.71 18.93
C TYR A 778 -1.88 -11.57 17.91
N LEU A 779 -1.07 -11.77 16.89
CA LEU A 779 -0.82 -10.76 15.85
C LEU A 779 -2.09 -10.46 15.07
N MET A 780 -2.85 -11.48 14.65
CA MET A 780 -4.07 -11.28 13.87
C MET A 780 -5.21 -10.70 14.69
N HIS A 781 -5.31 -11.06 15.96
CA HIS A 781 -6.28 -10.42 16.84
C HIS A 781 -6.04 -8.91 16.92
N ARG A 782 -4.79 -8.48 17.15
CA ARG A 782 -4.44 -7.04 17.17
C ARG A 782 -4.66 -6.35 15.83
N TRP A 783 -4.29 -7.02 14.72
CA TRP A 783 -4.45 -6.46 13.39
C TRP A 783 -5.93 -6.25 13.02
N LEU A 784 -6.80 -7.21 13.35
CA LEU A 784 -8.23 -7.12 13.08
C LEU A 784 -8.91 -6.02 13.90
N GLN A 785 -8.42 -5.69 15.10
CA GLN A 785 -8.92 -4.56 15.89
C GLN A 785 -8.73 -3.19 15.19
N GLY A 786 -7.89 -3.09 14.18
CA GLY A 786 -7.74 -1.92 13.33
C GLY A 786 -8.89 -1.72 12.32
N PHE A 787 -9.85 -2.65 12.26
CA PHE A 787 -11.01 -2.59 11.36
C PHE A 787 -12.29 -2.40 12.18
N THR A 788 -13.15 -1.48 11.76
CA THR A 788 -14.46 -1.25 12.38
C THR A 788 -15.39 -2.47 12.21
N SER A 789 -15.27 -3.15 11.05
CA SER A 789 -15.95 -4.42 10.79
C SER A 789 -14.93 -5.45 10.33
N HIS A 790 -14.85 -6.56 11.01
CA HIS A 790 -13.87 -7.60 10.74
C HIS A 790 -14.45 -9.01 10.86
N VAL A 791 -13.74 -9.96 10.25
CA VAL A 791 -14.04 -11.40 10.38
C VAL A 791 -13.57 -11.91 11.74
N ASP A 792 -14.30 -12.90 12.28
CA ASP A 792 -13.87 -13.62 13.46
C ASP A 792 -12.69 -14.54 13.16
N LEU A 793 -11.76 -14.64 14.13
CA LEU A 793 -10.66 -15.60 14.09
C LEU A 793 -11.21 -17.02 14.28
N ASN A 794 -11.47 -17.70 13.17
CA ASN A 794 -11.99 -19.06 13.18
C ASN A 794 -10.86 -20.07 13.48
N PRO A 795 -10.97 -20.89 14.54
CA PRO A 795 -9.99 -21.94 14.86
C PRO A 795 -9.73 -22.93 13.72
N LEU A 796 -10.67 -23.12 12.83
CA LEU A 796 -10.51 -23.99 11.66
C LEU A 796 -9.40 -23.53 10.71
N ILE A 797 -9.09 -22.22 10.66
CA ILE A 797 -7.98 -21.70 9.88
C ILE A 797 -6.65 -22.24 10.44
N PHE A 798 -6.49 -22.20 11.75
CA PHE A 798 -5.29 -22.66 12.45
C PHE A 798 -5.08 -24.16 12.22
N VAL A 799 -6.13 -24.93 12.44
CA VAL A 799 -6.12 -26.38 12.22
C VAL A 799 -5.86 -26.72 10.75
N GLY A 800 -6.53 -26.03 9.83
CA GLY A 800 -6.39 -26.26 8.38
C GLY A 800 -4.98 -25.98 7.86
N VAL A 801 -4.40 -24.83 8.21
CA VAL A 801 -3.02 -24.47 7.82
C VAL A 801 -2.01 -25.43 8.47
N GLY A 802 -2.20 -25.75 9.74
CA GLY A 802 -1.35 -26.70 10.45
C GLY A 802 -1.41 -28.13 9.87
N ALA A 803 -2.60 -28.60 9.52
CA ALA A 803 -2.77 -29.88 8.84
C ALA A 803 -2.17 -29.89 7.43
N ALA A 804 -2.30 -28.82 6.67
CA ALA A 804 -1.67 -28.67 5.36
C ALA A 804 -0.13 -28.72 5.47
N ALA A 805 0.43 -28.02 6.45
CA ALA A 805 1.88 -28.06 6.73
C ALA A 805 2.36 -29.46 7.10
N LEU A 806 1.64 -30.14 7.98
CA LEU A 806 1.94 -31.52 8.36
C LEU A 806 1.82 -32.46 7.14
N GLY A 807 0.75 -32.33 6.35
CA GLY A 807 0.55 -33.10 5.12
C GLY A 807 1.67 -32.93 4.11
N MET A 808 2.09 -31.68 3.86
CA MET A 808 3.24 -31.38 3.00
C MET A 808 4.53 -32.04 3.51
N ALA A 809 4.78 -31.96 4.80
CA ALA A 809 5.97 -32.56 5.41
C ALA A 809 5.95 -34.09 5.33
N LEU A 810 4.81 -34.71 5.65
CA LEU A 810 4.67 -36.16 5.55
C LEU A 810 4.78 -36.64 4.10
N ALA A 811 4.23 -35.92 3.12
CA ALA A 811 4.40 -36.24 1.70
C ALA A 811 5.87 -36.19 1.26
N THR A 812 6.59 -35.11 1.70
CA THR A 812 8.02 -34.95 1.40
C THR A 812 8.86 -36.10 1.98
N VAL A 813 8.61 -36.49 3.22
CA VAL A 813 9.35 -37.58 3.89
C VAL A 813 8.95 -38.97 3.33
N ALA A 814 7.66 -39.15 3.02
CA ALA A 814 7.13 -40.43 2.52
C ALA A 814 7.80 -40.85 1.20
N SER A 815 8.09 -39.89 0.32
CA SER A 815 8.77 -40.14 -0.95
C SER A 815 10.10 -40.87 -0.76
N HIS A 816 10.94 -40.43 0.19
CA HIS A 816 12.22 -41.08 0.54
C HIS A 816 12.02 -42.33 1.39
N ALA A 817 11.13 -42.30 2.35
CA ALA A 817 10.87 -43.43 3.23
C ALA A 817 10.41 -44.68 2.43
N LEU A 818 9.54 -44.45 1.41
CA LEU A 818 9.10 -45.53 0.52
C LEU A 818 10.23 -46.09 -0.35
N MET A 819 11.14 -45.23 -0.82
CA MET A 819 12.30 -45.67 -1.62
C MET A 819 13.20 -46.55 -0.80
N VAL A 820 13.55 -46.19 0.44
CA VAL A 820 14.36 -46.97 1.36
C VAL A 820 13.64 -48.20 1.87
N ALA A 821 12.33 -48.11 2.12
CA ALA A 821 11.51 -49.26 2.50
C ALA A 821 11.38 -50.31 1.39
N ARG A 822 11.68 -50.00 0.13
CA ARG A 822 11.71 -50.94 -1.00
C ARG A 822 13.08 -51.65 -1.17
N THR A 823 14.18 -51.18 -0.53
CA THR A 823 15.51 -51.82 -0.65
C THR A 823 15.53 -53.24 -0.06
N LYS A 824 16.17 -54.19 -0.76
CA LYS A 824 16.28 -55.59 -0.33
C LYS A 824 17.18 -55.69 0.91
N PRO A 825 16.86 -56.53 1.95
CA PRO A 825 17.65 -56.65 3.18
C PRO A 825 19.12 -57.06 2.91
N ALA A 826 19.37 -57.93 1.94
CA ALA A 826 20.69 -58.35 1.56
C ALA A 826 21.59 -57.22 1.03
N ARG A 827 21.04 -56.19 0.39
CA ARG A 827 21.83 -55.02 -0.03
C ARG A 827 22.09 -54.06 1.14
N ALA A 828 21.13 -53.97 2.10
CA ALA A 828 21.25 -53.09 3.26
C ALA A 828 22.32 -53.57 4.26
N LEU A 829 22.58 -54.92 4.34
CA LEU A 829 23.57 -55.51 5.23
C LEU A 829 24.97 -55.61 4.61
N ARG A 830 25.12 -55.44 3.28
CA ARG A 830 26.38 -55.51 2.52
C ARG A 830 27.09 -54.16 2.36
N TYR A 831 26.56 -53.08 2.92
CA TYR A 831 27.19 -51.77 2.89
C TYR A 831 28.19 -51.66 4.05
N GLU A 832 29.43 -51.94 3.78
CA GLU A 832 30.58 -51.50 4.56
C GLU A 832 31.07 -50.13 4.18
#